data_7a404f89b42aa01057890b5629be08d0
#
_entry.id   7a404f89b42aa01057890b5629be08d0
#
_cell.length_a   1.000
_cell.length_b   1.000
_cell.length_c   1.000
_cell.angle_alpha   90.00
_cell.angle_beta   90.00
_cell.angle_gamma   90.00
#
_symmetry.space_group_name_H-M   'P 1'
#
loop_
_entity.id
_entity.type
_entity.pdbx_description
1 polymer ?
#
loop_
_entity_poly.entity_id
_entity_poly.type
_entity_poly.pdbx_seq_one_letter_code
_entity_poly.pdbx_strand_id
1 'polypeptide(L)'
;MIRYNPKGLSSQEAADSRRTHGDNVITPPKDDSAWKLFVEKFKDPIIRILLLAAVLSLAIGSVHKDFTESIGIICAIILATCVGFWFEWDAMRRFRRLNQVNDDIPVKVMRDGSIREIPRRDVVVGDVVYIESGETVPADGELVEAVSLRINESTLTGELEVDKTVDEAHFDSEATYPSNVALRGTTVADGYGVLVATAVGDATEAGRVTEQATVQSDEQTPLNRQLTRLSKLIGRAGIALAVAIFCVMLDKAVFVGGLFERDWLEISQQVLHIFMVSVAIIVMAVPEGLPMSITLSLAMSMRRMLKTNNLVRRMHACETMGAVTVICTDKTGTLTQNRMHVQELVRYDALPAHDFAEIVAANSTAFLDASGAVIGNPTEGALLEWMRSQGEDYEPLRSEAKIVDRLTFSTERKYMATIIESGVSGRRIVCVKGAPEIVRAMCAPDGKDTQVAEQLAGFQGRAMRTLAVAWAETAEDDCLRAVAASQLHFSGVAAISDPVREDVPDAVRRCLNAGIDVKIVTGDTPATAREIARQIGLWDDARDNDRNHMTGTEFAAMSDDELLGRVRELKIMSRARPLDKQRLVRLLQQCGEVVAVTGDGTNDAPALNFANVGLSMGSGTSVAKDASDITLLDDSFASIATAVMWGRSLYRNIQRFVLFQLTINFAAIVICFVGAVFGTDMPLTVVQILWVNIIMDTFAAMAMASLPPNPEVMLEKPRPRDEFIITPGMARTLFICGGIMVAVLLGMLFWWTITAGGLTVRQLTLFFSTFVFLQFWNMFNAKGFETRHSVFTCLRGCREFFLILLAIAAGQVLIVEFGGEVFRTEPLAWREWAAVIGCTSLLAIGGEAIRALRRKR
;
A
#
# COMPACT_ATOMS: atom_id res chain seq x y z
N MET A 1 -39.93 12.11 16.41
CA MET A 1 -39.79 11.30 15.18
C MET A 1 -39.81 12.19 13.94
N ILE A 2 -38.79 12.12 13.13
CA ILE A 2 -38.72 12.81 11.83
C ILE A 2 -39.82 12.23 10.91
N ARG A 3 -40.53 13.12 10.20
CA ARG A 3 -41.41 12.66 9.10
C ARG A 3 -40.53 12.28 7.91
N TYR A 4 -40.41 11.01 7.62
CA TYR A 4 -39.69 10.49 6.46
C TYR A 4 -40.61 9.79 5.49
N ASN A 5 -40.20 9.68 4.23
CA ASN A 5 -40.91 8.92 3.23
C ASN A 5 -40.39 7.46 3.25
N PRO A 6 -41.20 6.46 3.60
CA PRO A 6 -40.76 5.06 3.61
C PRO A 6 -40.28 4.54 2.24
N LYS A 7 -40.67 5.20 1.14
CA LYS A 7 -40.20 4.91 -0.22
C LYS A 7 -38.86 5.57 -0.56
N GLY A 8 -38.29 6.33 0.38
CA GLY A 8 -37.09 7.12 0.16
C GLY A 8 -37.29 8.33 -0.74
N LEU A 9 -36.22 9.00 -1.06
CA LEU A 9 -36.23 10.14 -2.00
C LEU A 9 -36.36 9.64 -3.44
N SER A 10 -37.05 10.39 -4.27
CA SER A 10 -36.94 10.22 -5.73
C SER A 10 -35.60 10.72 -6.24
N SER A 11 -35.18 10.24 -7.42
CA SER A 11 -33.94 10.67 -8.05
C SER A 11 -33.86 12.19 -8.24
N GLN A 12 -34.98 12.87 -8.41
CA GLN A 12 -35.05 14.32 -8.57
C GLN A 12 -34.89 15.05 -7.23
N GLU A 13 -35.59 14.59 -6.17
CA GLU A 13 -35.45 15.13 -4.81
C GLU A 13 -34.01 14.95 -4.28
N ALA A 14 -33.37 13.82 -4.56
CA ALA A 14 -31.97 13.61 -4.23
C ALA A 14 -31.02 14.58 -4.93
N ALA A 15 -31.28 14.90 -6.21
CA ALA A 15 -30.51 15.90 -6.94
C ALA A 15 -30.73 17.32 -6.39
N ASP A 16 -31.93 17.67 -5.96
CA ASP A 16 -32.26 18.96 -5.37
C ASP A 16 -31.67 19.08 -3.94
N SER A 17 -31.72 18.02 -3.14
CA SER A 17 -31.06 17.96 -1.84
C SER A 17 -29.55 18.14 -1.97
N ARG A 18 -28.92 17.51 -2.98
CA ARG A 18 -27.49 17.70 -3.29
C ARG A 18 -27.13 19.14 -3.62
N ARG A 19 -27.98 19.84 -4.38
CA ARG A 19 -27.75 21.26 -4.70
C ARG A 19 -27.85 22.17 -3.47
N THR A 20 -28.69 21.78 -2.50
CA THR A 20 -28.94 22.57 -1.31
C THR A 20 -27.92 22.31 -0.20
N HIS A 21 -27.55 21.06 0.02
CA HIS A 21 -26.74 20.61 1.16
C HIS A 21 -25.34 20.16 0.76
N GLY A 22 -25.02 20.08 -0.54
CA GLY A 22 -23.73 19.61 -1.05
C GLY A 22 -23.59 18.10 -1.12
N ASP A 23 -22.37 17.66 -1.46
CA ASP A 23 -21.98 16.25 -1.50
C ASP A 23 -21.56 15.77 -0.11
N ASN A 24 -21.70 14.47 0.14
CA ASN A 24 -21.26 13.84 1.39
C ASN A 24 -19.74 13.62 1.41
N VAL A 25 -18.98 14.68 1.20
CA VAL A 25 -17.52 14.69 1.23
C VAL A 25 -17.05 15.64 2.32
N ILE A 26 -16.19 15.17 3.22
CA ILE A 26 -15.49 16.06 4.17
C ILE A 26 -14.39 16.76 3.36
N THR A 27 -14.48 18.09 3.32
CA THR A 27 -13.47 18.90 2.62
C THR A 27 -12.13 18.76 3.35
N PRO A 28 -11.08 18.23 2.72
CA PRO A 28 -9.78 18.20 3.36
C PRO A 28 -9.35 19.62 3.73
N PRO A 29 -8.53 19.80 4.79
CA PRO A 29 -8.04 21.12 5.19
C PRO A 29 -7.55 21.88 3.97
N LYS A 30 -7.89 23.19 3.87
CA LYS A 30 -7.55 24.01 2.71
C LYS A 30 -6.10 23.85 2.35
N ASP A 31 -5.87 23.23 1.22
CA ASP A 31 -4.54 23.04 0.66
C ASP A 31 -3.83 24.40 0.53
N ASP A 32 -2.52 24.34 0.74
CA ASP A 32 -1.68 25.47 0.40
C ASP A 32 -1.90 25.85 -1.06
N SER A 33 -2.29 27.10 -1.28
CA SER A 33 -2.46 27.64 -2.62
C SER A 33 -1.21 27.37 -3.44
N ALA A 34 -1.36 27.03 -4.74
CA ALA A 34 -0.24 26.87 -5.66
C ALA A 34 0.75 28.05 -5.57
N TRP A 35 0.23 29.26 -5.33
CA TRP A 35 1.04 30.44 -5.09
C TRP A 35 1.83 30.38 -3.78
N LYS A 36 1.26 29.84 -2.70
CA LYS A 36 1.98 29.67 -1.42
C LYS A 36 3.12 28.66 -1.56
N LEU A 37 2.87 27.52 -2.23
CA LEU A 37 3.90 26.52 -2.55
C LEU A 37 5.02 27.12 -3.41
N PHE A 38 4.68 27.96 -4.38
CA PHE A 38 5.68 28.66 -5.19
C PHE A 38 6.52 29.63 -4.35
N VAL A 39 5.87 30.45 -3.53
CA VAL A 39 6.58 31.39 -2.64
C VAL A 39 7.41 30.67 -1.58
N GLU A 40 6.99 29.51 -1.13
CA GLU A 40 7.78 28.69 -0.17
C GLU A 40 9.12 28.23 -0.74
N LYS A 41 9.25 28.07 -2.06
CA LYS A 41 10.52 27.77 -2.71
C LYS A 41 11.57 28.85 -2.46
N PHE A 42 11.18 30.10 -2.31
CA PHE A 42 12.09 31.20 -1.98
C PHE A 42 12.58 31.19 -0.51
N LYS A 43 12.00 30.29 0.34
CA LYS A 43 12.53 30.07 1.70
C LYS A 43 13.75 29.13 1.71
N ASP A 44 14.00 28.43 0.60
CA ASP A 44 15.13 27.55 0.47
C ASP A 44 16.46 28.33 0.69
N PRO A 45 17.35 27.84 1.56
CA PRO A 45 18.62 28.49 1.84
C PRO A 45 19.49 28.74 0.59
N ILE A 46 19.43 27.83 -0.38
CA ILE A 46 20.23 27.93 -1.62
C ILE A 46 19.68 29.02 -2.50
N ILE A 47 18.38 29.07 -2.70
CA ILE A 47 17.73 30.13 -3.49
C ILE A 47 18.00 31.50 -2.86
N ARG A 48 18.00 31.61 -1.53
CA ARG A 48 18.37 32.86 -0.83
C ARG A 48 19.83 33.27 -1.07
N ILE A 49 20.75 32.31 -1.06
CA ILE A 49 22.18 32.58 -1.37
C ILE A 49 22.31 33.02 -2.83
N LEU A 50 21.61 32.35 -3.76
CA LEU A 50 21.63 32.74 -5.19
C LEU A 50 20.99 34.13 -5.40
N LEU A 51 19.92 34.46 -4.67
CA LEU A 51 19.31 35.79 -4.71
C LEU A 51 20.31 36.88 -4.21
N LEU A 52 21.00 36.58 -3.11
CA LEU A 52 22.07 37.47 -2.62
C LEU A 52 23.17 37.65 -3.67
N ALA A 53 23.60 36.57 -4.28
CA ALA A 53 24.59 36.58 -5.34
C ALA A 53 24.11 37.39 -6.57
N ALA A 54 22.84 37.23 -6.96
CA ALA A 54 22.24 38.01 -8.07
C ALA A 54 22.20 39.50 -7.77
N VAL A 55 21.84 39.89 -6.54
CA VAL A 55 21.83 41.29 -6.12
C VAL A 55 23.23 41.90 -6.14
N LEU A 56 24.24 41.17 -5.62
CA LEU A 56 25.63 41.63 -5.63
C LEU A 56 26.17 41.72 -7.06
N SER A 57 25.91 40.74 -7.92
CA SER A 57 26.29 40.75 -9.33
C SER A 57 25.64 41.90 -10.08
N LEU A 58 24.33 42.18 -9.83
CA LEU A 58 23.63 43.35 -10.42
C LEU A 58 24.26 44.68 -9.98
N ALA A 59 24.62 44.82 -8.71
CA ALA A 59 25.24 46.01 -8.18
C ALA A 59 26.59 46.30 -8.89
N ILE A 60 27.44 45.28 -9.03
CA ILE A 60 28.76 45.41 -9.72
C ILE A 60 28.55 45.55 -11.23
N GLY A 61 27.64 44.80 -11.83
CA GLY A 61 27.29 44.91 -13.25
C GLY A 61 26.74 46.27 -13.65
N SER A 62 26.06 46.97 -12.73
CA SER A 62 25.62 48.35 -12.98
C SER A 62 26.75 49.35 -13.11
N VAL A 63 27.87 49.11 -12.47
CA VAL A 63 29.07 49.94 -12.56
C VAL A 63 29.82 49.66 -13.86
N HIS A 64 29.91 48.40 -14.29
CA HIS A 64 30.63 47.97 -15.50
C HIS A 64 29.81 47.97 -16.78
N LYS A 65 28.44 48.15 -16.68
CA LYS A 65 27.49 47.96 -17.77
C LYS A 65 27.50 46.55 -18.39
N ASP A 66 27.95 45.56 -17.65
CA ASP A 66 27.94 44.16 -18.03
C ASP A 66 26.98 43.39 -17.08
N PHE A 67 25.87 42.93 -17.63
CA PHE A 67 24.82 42.22 -16.89
C PHE A 67 24.75 40.71 -17.22
N THR A 68 25.72 40.21 -17.99
CA THR A 68 25.70 38.84 -18.52
C THR A 68 25.63 37.80 -17.40
N GLU A 69 26.46 37.91 -16.36
CA GLU A 69 26.44 37.02 -15.20
C GLU A 69 25.15 37.16 -14.39
N SER A 70 24.71 38.41 -14.17
CA SER A 70 23.47 38.67 -13.40
C SER A 70 22.24 38.08 -14.08
N ILE A 71 22.11 38.22 -15.39
CA ILE A 71 21.03 37.63 -16.19
C ILE A 71 21.09 36.10 -16.10
N GLY A 72 22.27 35.51 -16.21
CA GLY A 72 22.48 34.07 -16.08
C GLY A 72 22.02 33.54 -14.73
N ILE A 73 22.35 34.19 -13.61
CA ILE A 73 21.93 33.81 -12.26
C ILE A 73 20.43 33.92 -12.08
N ILE A 74 19.81 35.03 -12.56
CA ILE A 74 18.37 35.25 -12.48
C ILE A 74 17.61 34.21 -13.30
N CYS A 75 18.01 33.96 -14.54
CA CYS A 75 17.44 32.90 -15.37
C CYS A 75 17.52 31.53 -14.70
N ALA A 76 18.63 31.24 -14.06
CA ALA A 76 18.89 30.01 -13.33
C ALA A 76 17.97 29.87 -12.12
N ILE A 77 17.78 30.92 -11.30
CA ILE A 77 16.85 30.93 -10.17
C ILE A 77 15.41 30.68 -10.66
N ILE A 78 14.98 31.39 -11.70
CA ILE A 78 13.65 31.23 -12.27
C ILE A 78 13.44 29.81 -12.77
N LEU A 79 14.42 29.26 -13.51
CA LEU A 79 14.34 27.91 -14.06
C LEU A 79 14.26 26.84 -12.96
N ALA A 80 15.15 26.90 -11.98
CA ALA A 80 15.17 25.97 -10.86
C ALA A 80 13.87 26.04 -10.04
N THR A 81 13.42 27.25 -9.72
CA THR A 81 12.21 27.47 -8.93
C THR A 81 10.95 27.02 -9.69
N CYS A 82 10.80 27.39 -10.98
CA CYS A 82 9.64 27.01 -11.79
C CYS A 82 9.59 25.51 -12.05
N VAL A 83 10.71 24.89 -12.40
CA VAL A 83 10.78 23.45 -12.66
C VAL A 83 10.50 22.66 -11.37
N GLY A 84 11.16 23.00 -10.26
CA GLY A 84 10.95 22.36 -8.97
C GLY A 84 9.51 22.50 -8.48
N PHE A 85 8.88 23.70 -8.60
CA PHE A 85 7.49 23.93 -8.27
C PHE A 85 6.54 23.08 -9.13
N TRP A 86 6.75 23.09 -10.46
CA TRP A 86 5.84 22.39 -11.38
C TRP A 86 5.80 20.89 -11.12
N PHE A 87 6.97 20.26 -10.87
CA PHE A 87 7.03 18.84 -10.56
C PHE A 87 6.40 18.47 -9.22
N GLU A 88 6.62 19.28 -8.19
CA GLU A 88 6.01 19.05 -6.87
C GLU A 88 4.49 19.22 -6.93
N TRP A 89 4.01 20.27 -7.60
CA TRP A 89 2.60 20.48 -7.81
C TRP A 89 1.93 19.38 -8.63
N ASP A 90 2.58 18.89 -9.72
CA ASP A 90 2.07 17.78 -10.53
C ASP A 90 2.03 16.46 -9.72
N ALA A 91 3.06 16.17 -8.93
CA ALA A 91 3.12 15.01 -8.06
C ALA A 91 2.00 15.03 -7.00
N MET A 92 1.79 16.18 -6.32
CA MET A 92 0.69 16.36 -5.36
C MET A 92 -0.68 16.22 -6.03
N ARG A 93 -0.87 16.81 -7.22
CA ARG A 93 -2.10 16.72 -7.98
C ARG A 93 -2.45 15.29 -8.40
N ARG A 94 -1.46 14.51 -8.79
CA ARG A 94 -1.64 13.08 -9.12
C ARG A 94 -1.99 12.27 -7.89
N PHE A 95 -1.34 12.53 -6.76
CA PHE A 95 -1.64 11.88 -5.48
C PHE A 95 -3.09 12.11 -5.04
N ARG A 96 -3.58 13.36 -5.11
CA ARG A 96 -4.97 13.70 -4.77
C ARG A 96 -5.99 12.94 -5.62
N ARG A 97 -5.76 12.84 -6.94
CA ARG A 97 -6.66 12.10 -7.82
C ARG A 97 -6.73 10.61 -7.47
N LEU A 98 -5.64 10.03 -7.00
CA LEU A 98 -5.62 8.63 -6.55
C LEU A 98 -6.39 8.44 -5.23
N ASN A 99 -6.31 9.41 -4.31
CA ASN A 99 -7.03 9.34 -3.04
C ASN A 99 -8.54 9.58 -3.18
N GLN A 100 -8.99 10.33 -4.16
CA GLN A 100 -10.42 10.53 -4.43
C GLN A 100 -11.16 9.25 -4.85
N VAL A 101 -10.47 8.24 -5.37
CA VAL A 101 -11.05 6.93 -5.70
C VAL A 101 -11.39 6.13 -4.43
N ASN A 102 -10.87 6.49 -3.26
CA ASN A 102 -11.07 5.78 -1.99
C ASN A 102 -12.42 6.05 -1.30
N ASP A 103 -13.19 7.07 -1.73
CA ASP A 103 -14.49 7.43 -1.11
C ASP A 103 -15.69 6.68 -1.72
N ASP A 104 -15.48 5.73 -2.61
CA ASP A 104 -16.52 4.97 -3.29
C ASP A 104 -16.97 3.72 -2.49
N ILE A 105 -17.05 3.82 -1.16
CA ILE A 105 -17.64 2.76 -0.31
C ILE A 105 -19.12 2.68 -0.63
N PRO A 106 -19.65 1.50 -1.03
CA PRO A 106 -21.09 1.33 -1.31
C PRO A 106 -21.90 1.44 -0.02
N VAL A 107 -23.03 2.15 -0.11
CA VAL A 107 -23.98 2.36 0.98
C VAL A 107 -25.38 1.98 0.48
N LYS A 108 -26.11 1.20 1.27
CA LYS A 108 -27.49 0.80 0.97
C LYS A 108 -28.46 1.93 1.32
N VAL A 109 -29.17 2.44 0.34
CA VAL A 109 -30.18 3.50 0.53
C VAL A 109 -31.52 3.12 -0.11
N MET A 110 -32.61 3.60 0.46
CA MET A 110 -33.93 3.53 -0.16
C MET A 110 -34.14 4.73 -1.07
N ARG A 111 -34.27 4.50 -2.37
CA ARG A 111 -34.63 5.52 -3.36
C ARG A 111 -35.62 4.98 -4.37
N ASP A 112 -36.55 5.79 -4.80
CA ASP A 112 -37.61 5.41 -5.76
C ASP A 112 -38.39 4.12 -5.35
N GLY A 113 -38.51 3.85 -4.04
CA GLY A 113 -39.19 2.68 -3.50
C GLY A 113 -38.40 1.37 -3.60
N SER A 114 -37.11 1.40 -3.87
CA SER A 114 -36.23 0.23 -3.92
C SER A 114 -34.90 0.50 -3.19
N ILE A 115 -34.35 -0.53 -2.56
CA ILE A 115 -33.02 -0.48 -1.96
C ILE A 115 -31.99 -0.49 -3.10
N ARG A 116 -31.08 0.47 -3.06
CA ARG A 116 -29.98 0.59 -4.04
C ARG A 116 -28.67 0.82 -3.31
N GLU A 117 -27.60 0.30 -3.85
CA GLU A 117 -26.26 0.64 -3.42
C GLU A 117 -25.76 1.87 -4.18
N ILE A 118 -25.34 2.89 -3.43
CA ILE A 118 -24.73 4.10 -3.98
C ILE A 118 -23.39 4.38 -3.29
N PRO A 119 -22.44 5.07 -3.96
CA PRO A 119 -21.23 5.52 -3.31
C PRO A 119 -21.54 6.41 -2.08
N ARG A 120 -20.78 6.26 -1.00
CA ARG A 120 -20.94 7.07 0.24
C ARG A 120 -21.01 8.57 -0.05
N ARG A 121 -20.21 9.06 -0.99
CA ARG A 121 -20.22 10.49 -1.41
C ARG A 121 -21.54 10.96 -1.99
N ASP A 122 -22.35 10.04 -2.50
CA ASP A 122 -23.63 10.33 -3.17
C ASP A 122 -24.83 10.32 -2.22
N VAL A 123 -24.61 10.03 -0.93
CA VAL A 123 -25.63 10.14 0.13
C VAL A 123 -25.95 11.62 0.34
N VAL A 124 -27.26 11.96 0.42
CA VAL A 124 -27.72 13.33 0.60
C VAL A 124 -28.65 13.45 1.83
N VAL A 125 -28.84 14.65 2.31
CA VAL A 125 -29.80 14.91 3.40
C VAL A 125 -31.21 14.47 2.98
N GLY A 126 -31.86 13.68 3.83
CA GLY A 126 -33.16 13.07 3.59
C GLY A 126 -33.11 11.65 3.04
N ASP A 127 -31.94 11.11 2.67
CA ASP A 127 -31.82 9.68 2.31
C ASP A 127 -32.12 8.79 3.50
N VAL A 128 -32.85 7.70 3.21
CA VAL A 128 -33.09 6.61 4.15
C VAL A 128 -32.00 5.57 3.97
N VAL A 129 -31.14 5.44 4.95
CA VAL A 129 -29.93 4.60 4.90
C VAL A 129 -30.09 3.40 5.80
N TYR A 130 -29.69 2.23 5.30
CA TYR A 130 -29.65 0.97 6.04
C TYR A 130 -28.24 0.74 6.56
N ILE A 131 -28.12 0.43 7.85
CA ILE A 131 -26.83 0.15 8.51
C ILE A 131 -26.90 -1.19 9.24
N GLU A 132 -25.88 -2.00 9.04
CA GLU A 132 -25.75 -3.35 9.61
C GLU A 132 -24.43 -3.50 10.36
N SER A 133 -24.34 -4.53 11.21
CA SER A 133 -23.10 -4.84 11.94
C SER A 133 -21.88 -4.90 11.01
N GLY A 134 -20.80 -4.20 11.37
CA GLY A 134 -19.58 -4.09 10.57
C GLY A 134 -19.57 -2.94 9.56
N GLU A 135 -20.65 -2.18 9.42
CA GLU A 135 -20.71 -1.03 8.53
C GLU A 135 -20.39 0.29 9.28
N THR A 136 -19.82 1.25 8.56
CA THR A 136 -19.60 2.59 9.07
C THR A 136 -20.80 3.46 8.74
N VAL A 137 -21.29 4.23 9.71
CA VAL A 137 -22.36 5.20 9.51
C VAL A 137 -21.92 6.26 8.49
N PRO A 138 -22.61 6.41 7.34
CA PRO A 138 -22.11 7.22 6.23
C PRO A 138 -22.37 8.72 6.38
N ALA A 139 -23.36 9.12 7.17
CA ALA A 139 -23.80 10.50 7.39
C ALA A 139 -24.40 10.63 8.79
N ASP A 140 -24.48 11.83 9.36
CA ASP A 140 -25.23 12.02 10.61
C ASP A 140 -26.71 11.88 10.31
N GLY A 141 -27.42 11.13 11.14
CA GLY A 141 -28.83 10.89 10.92
C GLY A 141 -29.58 10.51 12.17
N GLU A 142 -30.93 10.63 12.09
CA GLU A 142 -31.84 10.18 13.13
C GLU A 142 -32.37 8.79 12.77
N LEU A 143 -32.29 7.88 13.75
CA LEU A 143 -32.76 6.50 13.61
C LEU A 143 -34.30 6.46 13.57
N VAL A 144 -34.85 5.75 12.63
CA VAL A 144 -36.29 5.46 12.50
C VAL A 144 -36.63 4.01 12.84
N GLU A 145 -35.59 3.14 12.78
CA GLU A 145 -35.67 1.77 13.24
C GLU A 145 -34.34 1.36 13.85
N ALA A 146 -34.35 0.67 14.97
CA ALA A 146 -33.20 0.14 15.67
C ALA A 146 -33.55 -1.21 16.29
N VAL A 147 -32.85 -2.27 15.89
CA VAL A 147 -33.05 -3.64 16.40
C VAL A 147 -31.73 -4.11 17.02
N SER A 148 -31.67 -4.15 18.35
CA SER A 148 -30.44 -4.48 19.11
C SER A 148 -29.22 -3.71 18.64
N LEU A 149 -29.41 -2.45 18.23
CA LEU A 149 -28.38 -1.66 17.58
C LEU A 149 -27.38 -1.12 18.61
N ARG A 150 -26.12 -1.50 18.47
CA ARG A 150 -25.00 -0.95 19.23
C ARG A 150 -24.01 -0.29 18.28
N ILE A 151 -23.60 0.92 18.61
CA ILE A 151 -22.68 1.70 17.80
C ILE A 151 -21.42 2.03 18.63
N ASN A 152 -20.27 1.78 18.01
CA ASN A 152 -18.97 2.21 18.56
C ASN A 152 -18.74 3.68 18.19
N GLU A 153 -18.81 4.55 19.17
CA GLU A 153 -18.63 6.00 19.02
C GLU A 153 -17.25 6.47 19.51
N SER A 154 -16.31 5.54 19.75
CA SER A 154 -14.99 5.86 20.32
C SER A 154 -14.18 6.89 19.51
N THR A 155 -14.43 6.99 18.21
CA THR A 155 -13.80 7.98 17.32
C THR A 155 -14.24 9.43 17.59
N LEU A 156 -15.41 9.63 18.18
CA LEU A 156 -15.98 10.95 18.44
C LEU A 156 -16.14 11.22 19.95
N THR A 157 -16.61 10.24 20.72
CA THR A 157 -16.93 10.40 22.15
C THR A 157 -15.93 9.69 23.06
N GLY A 158 -15.17 8.73 22.54
CA GLY A 158 -14.33 7.83 23.33
C GLY A 158 -15.08 6.59 23.86
N GLU A 159 -16.38 6.45 23.63
CA GLU A 159 -17.19 5.34 24.12
C GLU A 159 -17.18 4.18 23.11
N LEU A 160 -16.84 2.98 23.61
CA LEU A 160 -16.64 1.80 22.77
C LEU A 160 -17.93 1.15 22.28
N GLU A 161 -19.00 1.18 23.08
CA GLU A 161 -20.30 0.61 22.70
C GLU A 161 -21.42 1.43 23.33
N VAL A 162 -22.26 2.02 22.49
CA VAL A 162 -23.43 2.80 22.89
C VAL A 162 -24.67 2.13 22.35
N ASP A 163 -25.60 1.79 23.22
CA ASP A 163 -26.91 1.25 22.84
C ASP A 163 -27.76 2.34 22.17
N LYS A 164 -28.25 2.08 20.98
CA LYS A 164 -29.10 2.99 20.21
C LYS A 164 -30.53 2.47 20.14
N THR A 165 -31.48 3.34 20.38
CA THR A 165 -32.90 3.02 20.39
C THR A 165 -33.72 4.17 19.83
N VAL A 166 -34.88 3.85 19.27
CA VAL A 166 -35.91 4.81 18.84
C VAL A 166 -37.01 5.00 19.88
N ASP A 167 -37.02 4.20 20.96
CA ASP A 167 -37.99 4.28 22.05
C ASP A 167 -37.57 5.35 23.05
N GLU A 168 -38.29 6.45 23.10
CA GLU A 168 -38.04 7.59 23.98
C GLU A 168 -38.02 7.22 25.47
N ALA A 169 -38.73 6.12 25.87
CA ALA A 169 -38.72 5.64 27.23
C ALA A 169 -37.38 5.02 27.68
N HIS A 170 -36.54 4.64 26.71
CA HIS A 170 -35.24 3.99 26.93
C HIS A 170 -34.06 4.88 26.52
N PHE A 171 -34.28 6.19 26.33
CA PHE A 171 -33.20 7.12 26.02
C PHE A 171 -32.29 7.30 27.24
N ASP A 172 -30.99 7.19 27.00
CA ASP A 172 -29.97 7.50 27.97
C ASP A 172 -29.82 9.03 28.12
N SER A 173 -30.17 9.56 29.29
CA SER A 173 -30.09 11.01 29.58
C SER A 173 -28.67 11.51 29.86
N GLU A 174 -27.70 10.58 30.06
CA GLU A 174 -26.30 10.90 30.32
C GLU A 174 -25.44 10.73 29.07
N ALA A 175 -25.99 10.16 27.99
CA ALA A 175 -25.25 9.98 26.74
C ALA A 175 -24.82 11.31 26.11
N THR A 176 -23.62 11.35 25.55
CA THR A 176 -23.05 12.55 24.89
C THR A 176 -23.91 13.00 23.69
N TYR A 177 -24.49 12.05 22.96
CA TYR A 177 -25.42 12.29 21.87
C TYR A 177 -26.73 11.50 22.11
N PRO A 178 -27.87 11.98 21.62
CA PRO A 178 -29.15 11.30 21.80
C PRO A 178 -29.13 9.85 21.32
N SER A 179 -29.82 8.96 22.07
CA SER A 179 -29.84 7.53 21.77
C SER A 179 -30.46 7.18 20.39
N ASN A 180 -31.24 8.11 19.80
CA ASN A 180 -31.80 7.96 18.45
C ASN A 180 -30.98 8.61 17.35
N VAL A 181 -29.75 9.06 17.62
CA VAL A 181 -28.86 9.67 16.61
C VAL A 181 -27.67 8.77 16.35
N ALA A 182 -27.36 8.56 15.08
CA ALA A 182 -26.15 7.90 14.61
C ALA A 182 -25.26 8.91 13.88
N LEU A 183 -23.97 8.91 14.18
CA LEU A 183 -23.03 9.91 13.72
C LEU A 183 -22.10 9.35 12.64
N ARG A 184 -21.78 10.16 11.65
CA ARG A 184 -20.85 9.79 10.58
C ARG A 184 -19.49 9.36 11.11
N GLY A 185 -18.97 8.24 10.57
CA GLY A 185 -17.65 7.72 10.92
C GLY A 185 -17.63 6.85 12.16
N THR A 186 -18.76 6.69 12.87
CA THR A 186 -18.95 5.68 13.90
C THR A 186 -19.26 4.32 13.26
N THR A 187 -19.12 3.24 14.03
CA THR A 187 -19.21 1.88 13.51
C THR A 187 -20.33 1.12 14.19
N VAL A 188 -21.15 0.43 13.40
CA VAL A 188 -22.16 -0.50 13.93
C VAL A 188 -21.45 -1.74 14.50
N ALA A 189 -21.43 -1.87 15.82
CA ALA A 189 -20.83 -3.00 16.52
C ALA A 189 -21.72 -4.24 16.46
N ASP A 190 -23.04 -4.06 16.64
CA ASP A 190 -24.02 -5.15 16.61
C ASP A 190 -25.40 -4.62 16.21
N GLY A 191 -26.26 -5.49 15.70
CA GLY A 191 -27.63 -5.17 15.34
C GLY A 191 -27.79 -4.54 13.96
N TYR A 192 -28.97 -3.94 13.79
CA TYR A 192 -29.42 -3.36 12.53
C TYR A 192 -30.17 -2.05 12.79
N GLY A 193 -30.03 -1.08 11.91
CA GLY A 193 -30.72 0.20 12.00
C GLY A 193 -31.08 0.80 10.65
N VAL A 194 -32.14 1.62 10.66
CA VAL A 194 -32.49 2.49 9.55
C VAL A 194 -32.42 3.93 10.03
N LEU A 195 -31.65 4.75 9.35
CA LEU A 195 -31.50 6.16 9.67
C LEU A 195 -31.93 7.06 8.51
N VAL A 196 -32.41 8.25 8.83
CA VAL A 196 -32.62 9.33 7.87
C VAL A 196 -31.47 10.32 7.99
N ALA A 197 -30.73 10.52 6.91
CA ALA A 197 -29.59 11.44 6.91
C ALA A 197 -30.06 12.89 7.18
N THR A 198 -29.51 13.52 8.21
CA THR A 198 -29.81 14.90 8.62
C THR A 198 -28.70 15.88 8.28
N ALA A 199 -27.44 15.41 8.24
CA ALA A 199 -26.29 16.19 7.81
C ALA A 199 -25.30 15.35 7.00
N VAL A 200 -24.66 15.96 6.01
CA VAL A 200 -23.68 15.32 5.12
C VAL A 200 -22.42 16.17 5.02
N GLY A 201 -21.31 15.56 4.65
CA GLY A 201 -20.03 16.25 4.41
C GLY A 201 -19.50 17.03 5.61
N ASP A 202 -19.11 18.27 5.37
CA ASP A 202 -18.56 19.18 6.39
C ASP A 202 -19.56 19.58 7.46
N ALA A 203 -20.87 19.44 7.18
CA ALA A 203 -21.93 19.74 8.15
C ALA A 203 -22.11 18.67 9.23
N THR A 204 -21.49 17.48 9.07
CA THR A 204 -21.51 16.41 10.08
C THR A 204 -20.61 16.73 11.29
N GLU A 205 -20.85 16.09 12.43
CA GLU A 205 -19.97 16.25 13.61
C GLU A 205 -18.52 15.84 13.29
N ALA A 206 -18.32 14.73 12.55
CA ALA A 206 -17.00 14.32 12.07
C ALA A 206 -16.36 15.39 11.17
N GLY A 207 -17.13 16.05 10.32
CA GLY A 207 -16.67 17.18 9.49
C GLY A 207 -16.20 18.37 10.33
N ARG A 208 -17.00 18.76 11.33
CA ARG A 208 -16.67 19.88 12.26
C ARG A 208 -15.42 19.60 13.08
N VAL A 209 -15.28 18.36 13.58
CA VAL A 209 -14.07 17.93 14.33
C VAL A 209 -12.85 17.98 13.41
N THR A 210 -12.97 17.54 12.15
CA THR A 210 -11.88 17.58 11.17
C THR A 210 -11.47 19.02 10.84
N GLU A 211 -12.40 19.95 10.71
CA GLU A 211 -12.12 21.37 10.48
C GLU A 211 -11.35 22.01 11.64
N GLN A 212 -11.68 21.62 12.90
CA GLN A 212 -11.02 22.12 14.09
C GLN A 212 -9.68 21.43 14.39
N ALA A 213 -9.52 20.17 13.98
CA ALA A 213 -8.32 19.35 14.18
C ALA A 213 -7.23 19.62 13.14
N THR A 214 -7.02 20.85 12.71
CA THR A 214 -5.99 21.25 11.71
C THR A 214 -4.56 21.05 12.23
N VAL A 215 -4.28 19.93 12.88
CA VAL A 215 -2.93 19.45 13.17
C VAL A 215 -2.59 18.40 12.15
N GLN A 216 -1.94 18.83 11.08
CA GLN A 216 -1.23 17.90 10.18
C GLN A 216 -0.29 17.06 11.04
N SER A 217 -0.59 15.80 11.23
CA SER A 217 0.40 14.84 11.68
C SER A 217 1.37 14.65 10.51
N ASP A 218 2.44 15.41 10.53
CA ASP A 218 3.59 15.29 9.62
C ASP A 218 4.38 14.02 10.00
N GLU A 219 3.74 12.86 9.93
CA GLU A 219 4.39 11.57 10.15
C GLU A 219 5.33 11.28 8.98
N GLN A 220 6.57 11.74 9.14
CA GLN A 220 7.64 11.46 8.19
C GLN A 220 7.95 9.97 8.18
N THR A 221 7.95 9.36 6.99
CA THR A 221 8.35 7.96 6.82
C THR A 221 9.79 7.73 7.31
N PRO A 222 10.14 6.51 7.75
CA PRO A 222 11.51 6.17 8.15
C PRO A 222 12.54 6.51 7.08
N LEU A 223 12.22 6.27 5.81
CA LEU A 223 13.06 6.63 4.67
C LEU A 223 13.24 8.14 4.54
N ASN A 224 12.17 8.91 4.66
CA ASN A 224 12.24 10.36 4.59
C ASN A 224 13.12 10.94 5.70
N ARG A 225 13.05 10.39 6.93
CA ARG A 225 13.94 10.76 8.03
C ARG A 225 15.40 10.45 7.73
N GLN A 226 15.71 9.26 7.17
CA GLN A 226 17.07 8.87 6.79
C GLN A 226 17.63 9.78 5.70
N LEU A 227 16.84 10.09 4.67
CA LEU A 227 17.26 10.94 3.57
C LEU A 227 17.39 12.41 3.99
N THR A 228 16.55 12.90 4.89
CA THR A 228 16.71 14.22 5.49
C THR A 228 18.01 14.32 6.31
N ARG A 229 18.36 13.27 7.07
CA ARG A 229 19.66 13.22 7.77
C ARG A 229 20.84 13.21 6.80
N LEU A 230 20.74 12.43 5.72
CA LEU A 230 21.76 12.37 4.67
C LEU A 230 21.93 13.73 3.99
N SER A 231 20.82 14.37 3.58
CA SER A 231 20.83 15.70 2.97
C SER A 231 21.48 16.75 3.87
N LYS A 232 21.13 16.75 5.18
CA LYS A 232 21.75 17.64 6.17
C LYS A 232 23.27 17.38 6.34
N LEU A 233 23.69 16.11 6.32
CA LEU A 233 25.11 15.75 6.43
C LEU A 233 25.89 16.26 5.21
N ILE A 234 25.38 16.00 4.02
CA ILE A 234 26.00 16.42 2.75
C ILE A 234 26.01 17.94 2.65
N GLY A 235 24.90 18.60 3.00
CA GLY A 235 24.82 20.07 3.02
C GLY A 235 25.86 20.72 3.96
N ARG A 236 26.03 20.17 5.18
CA ARG A 236 27.07 20.67 6.11
C ARG A 236 28.47 20.45 5.56
N ALA A 237 28.77 19.29 4.97
CA ALA A 237 30.05 19.01 4.35
C ALA A 237 30.31 19.95 3.14
N GLY A 238 29.28 20.20 2.32
CA GLY A 238 29.36 21.13 1.19
C GLY A 238 29.63 22.58 1.63
N ILE A 239 28.93 23.05 2.66
CA ILE A 239 29.20 24.41 3.22
C ILE A 239 30.63 24.51 3.77
N ALA A 240 31.05 23.50 4.56
CA ALA A 240 32.41 23.50 5.10
C ALA A 240 33.48 23.54 3.99
N LEU A 241 33.27 22.77 2.91
CA LEU A 241 34.18 22.75 1.76
C LEU A 241 34.14 24.07 0.99
N ALA A 242 32.96 24.66 0.79
CA ALA A 242 32.82 25.95 0.12
C ALA A 242 33.55 27.08 0.88
N VAL A 243 33.43 27.09 2.21
CA VAL A 243 34.17 28.03 3.07
C VAL A 243 35.71 27.79 2.96
N ALA A 244 36.12 26.53 2.97
CA ALA A 244 37.53 26.21 2.79
C ALA A 244 38.08 26.69 1.44
N ILE A 245 37.32 26.48 0.36
CA ILE A 245 37.69 26.95 -0.99
C ILE A 245 37.72 28.47 -1.06
N PHE A 246 36.69 29.14 -0.48
CA PHE A 246 36.69 30.61 -0.39
C PHE A 246 37.97 31.13 0.29
N CYS A 247 38.34 30.54 1.43
CA CYS A 247 39.58 30.94 2.14
C CYS A 247 40.85 30.69 1.32
N VAL A 248 40.97 29.51 0.68
CA VAL A 248 42.13 29.16 -0.15
C VAL A 248 42.27 30.09 -1.37
N MET A 249 41.13 30.35 -2.06
CA MET A 249 41.17 31.27 -3.21
C MET A 249 41.44 32.72 -2.81
N LEU A 250 40.90 33.18 -1.67
CA LEU A 250 41.14 34.49 -1.14
C LEU A 250 42.62 34.65 -0.71
N ASP A 251 43.14 33.66 0.01
CA ASP A 251 44.55 33.60 0.39
C ASP A 251 45.46 33.71 -0.84
N LYS A 252 45.20 32.93 -1.88
CA LYS A 252 45.93 32.99 -3.14
C LYS A 252 45.79 34.34 -3.84
N ALA A 253 44.60 34.94 -3.86
CA ALA A 253 44.36 36.26 -4.43
C ALA A 253 45.17 37.34 -3.70
N VAL A 254 45.26 37.26 -2.37
CA VAL A 254 45.98 38.19 -1.50
C VAL A 254 47.51 38.03 -1.65
N PHE A 255 48.02 36.80 -1.44
CA PHE A 255 49.48 36.59 -1.32
C PHE A 255 50.20 36.36 -2.66
N VAL A 256 49.51 35.79 -3.66
CA VAL A 256 50.09 35.51 -4.98
C VAL A 256 49.63 36.53 -6.03
N GLY A 257 48.37 36.95 -5.96
CA GLY A 257 47.74 37.84 -6.95
C GLY A 257 47.87 39.33 -6.64
N GLY A 258 48.44 39.75 -5.49
CA GLY A 258 48.62 41.17 -5.13
C GLY A 258 47.27 41.92 -5.01
N LEU A 259 46.24 41.30 -4.44
CA LEU A 259 44.88 41.80 -4.39
C LEU A 259 44.81 43.24 -3.84
N PHE A 260 45.56 43.55 -2.82
CA PHE A 260 45.54 44.88 -2.16
C PHE A 260 46.32 45.95 -2.94
N GLU A 261 47.04 45.59 -3.99
CA GLU A 261 47.73 46.55 -4.88
C GLU A 261 46.85 47.04 -6.02
N ARG A 262 45.62 46.51 -6.12
CA ARG A 262 44.65 46.81 -7.20
C ARG A 262 43.65 47.87 -6.77
N ASP A 263 42.96 48.47 -7.77
CA ASP A 263 41.88 49.39 -7.50
C ASP A 263 40.71 48.71 -6.76
N TRP A 264 40.04 49.48 -5.91
CA TRP A 264 38.87 49.00 -5.15
C TRP A 264 37.84 48.23 -5.99
N LEU A 265 37.64 48.62 -7.21
CA LEU A 265 36.70 48.03 -8.15
C LEU A 265 37.16 46.62 -8.57
N GLU A 266 38.43 46.43 -8.90
CA GLU A 266 39.03 45.15 -9.24
C GLU A 266 39.07 44.21 -8.04
N ILE A 267 39.29 44.73 -6.84
CA ILE A 267 39.22 43.95 -5.58
C ILE A 267 37.79 43.41 -5.41
N SER A 268 36.76 44.25 -5.58
CA SER A 268 35.36 43.84 -5.41
C SER A 268 34.92 42.77 -6.43
N GLN A 269 35.37 42.88 -7.67
CA GLN A 269 35.11 41.87 -8.71
C GLN A 269 35.79 40.54 -8.38
N GLN A 270 37.04 40.57 -7.95
CA GLN A 270 37.78 39.34 -7.63
C GLN A 270 37.16 38.62 -6.40
N VAL A 271 36.79 39.38 -5.38
CA VAL A 271 36.10 38.83 -4.20
C VAL A 271 34.71 38.28 -4.59
N LEU A 272 33.95 38.96 -5.45
CA LEU A 272 32.68 38.47 -5.96
C LEU A 272 32.86 37.17 -6.75
N HIS A 273 33.87 37.10 -7.62
CA HIS A 273 34.16 35.88 -8.38
C HIS A 273 34.48 34.70 -7.45
N ILE A 274 35.32 34.89 -6.42
CA ILE A 274 35.66 33.87 -5.41
C ILE A 274 34.39 33.46 -4.65
N PHE A 275 33.52 34.42 -4.29
CA PHE A 275 32.24 34.16 -3.65
C PHE A 275 31.33 33.33 -4.55
N MET A 276 31.20 33.67 -5.83
CA MET A 276 30.42 32.93 -6.81
C MET A 276 30.87 31.49 -7.00
N VAL A 277 32.18 31.24 -7.02
CA VAL A 277 32.76 29.89 -7.03
C VAL A 277 32.31 29.10 -5.80
N SER A 278 32.38 29.73 -4.64
CA SER A 278 31.96 29.06 -3.38
C SER A 278 30.48 28.76 -3.35
N VAL A 279 29.64 29.69 -3.84
CA VAL A 279 28.19 29.49 -3.99
C VAL A 279 27.87 28.33 -4.95
N ALA A 280 28.60 28.26 -6.09
CA ALA A 280 28.42 27.18 -7.06
C ALA A 280 28.70 25.80 -6.43
N ILE A 281 29.68 25.70 -5.55
CA ILE A 281 30.01 24.46 -4.83
C ILE A 281 28.92 24.10 -3.81
N ILE A 282 28.34 25.08 -3.10
CA ILE A 282 27.21 24.83 -2.20
C ILE A 282 26.02 24.27 -2.99
N VAL A 283 25.70 24.92 -4.13
CA VAL A 283 24.58 24.49 -5.00
C VAL A 283 24.79 23.06 -5.52
N MET A 284 26.03 22.70 -5.92
CA MET A 284 26.34 21.33 -6.33
C MET A 284 26.30 20.31 -5.20
N ALA A 285 26.67 20.72 -3.98
CA ALA A 285 26.77 19.79 -2.85
C ALA A 285 25.40 19.39 -2.28
N VAL A 286 24.39 20.26 -2.36
CA VAL A 286 23.10 20.00 -1.72
C VAL A 286 22.16 19.25 -2.66
N PRO A 287 21.73 18.04 -2.26
CA PRO A 287 20.81 17.22 -3.07
C PRO A 287 19.35 17.67 -2.89
N GLU A 288 18.93 18.69 -3.62
CA GLU A 288 17.56 19.25 -3.54
C GLU A 288 16.48 18.27 -4.04
N GLY A 289 16.82 17.44 -5.02
CA GLY A 289 15.89 16.49 -5.64
C GLY A 289 15.52 15.27 -4.80
N LEU A 290 16.20 15.01 -3.66
CA LEU A 290 15.94 13.81 -2.86
C LEU A 290 14.50 13.69 -2.35
N PRO A 291 13.91 14.69 -1.67
CA PRO A 291 12.52 14.60 -1.21
C PRO A 291 11.53 14.44 -2.37
N MET A 292 11.74 15.18 -3.45
CA MET A 292 10.91 15.12 -4.65
C MET A 292 10.97 13.74 -5.32
N SER A 293 12.15 13.13 -5.41
CA SER A 293 12.34 11.81 -6.01
C SER A 293 11.58 10.72 -5.26
N ILE A 294 11.50 10.82 -3.91
CA ILE A 294 10.75 9.89 -3.07
C ILE A 294 9.25 10.03 -3.37
N THR A 295 8.73 11.25 -3.28
CA THR A 295 7.30 11.52 -3.52
C THR A 295 6.88 11.04 -4.90
N LEU A 296 7.69 11.31 -5.92
CA LEU A 296 7.44 10.83 -7.28
C LEU A 296 7.50 9.30 -7.38
N SER A 297 8.50 8.67 -6.77
CA SER A 297 8.66 7.21 -6.76
C SER A 297 7.50 6.53 -6.05
N LEU A 298 7.05 7.07 -4.91
CA LEU A 298 5.89 6.58 -4.18
C LEU A 298 4.61 6.73 -5.01
N ALA A 299 4.36 7.90 -5.59
CA ALA A 299 3.17 8.14 -6.43
C ALA A 299 3.11 7.21 -7.65
N MET A 300 4.27 6.99 -8.32
CA MET A 300 4.34 6.05 -9.45
C MET A 300 4.13 4.59 -9.01
N SER A 301 4.68 4.20 -7.85
CA SER A 301 4.51 2.85 -7.30
C SER A 301 3.06 2.60 -6.89
N MET A 302 2.39 3.55 -6.23
CA MET A 302 0.96 3.44 -5.88
C MET A 302 0.10 3.21 -7.13
N ARG A 303 0.30 4.01 -8.20
CA ARG A 303 -0.44 3.84 -9.45
C ARG A 303 -0.23 2.46 -10.09
N ARG A 304 0.97 1.90 -9.95
CA ARG A 304 1.29 0.57 -10.49
C ARG A 304 0.76 -0.54 -9.58
N MET A 305 0.82 -0.37 -8.27
CA MET A 305 0.24 -1.28 -7.29
C MET A 305 -1.28 -1.40 -7.48
N LEU A 306 -1.97 -0.30 -7.79
CA LEU A 306 -3.39 -0.33 -8.13
C LEU A 306 -3.69 -1.21 -9.35
N LYS A 307 -2.81 -1.22 -10.37
CA LYS A 307 -2.94 -2.10 -11.54
C LYS A 307 -2.74 -3.59 -11.21
N THR A 308 -2.18 -3.89 -10.06
CA THR A 308 -1.98 -5.24 -9.53
C THR A 308 -2.87 -5.48 -8.30
N ASN A 309 -4.07 -4.91 -8.32
CA ASN A 309 -5.14 -5.08 -7.34
C ASN A 309 -4.79 -4.63 -5.90
N ASN A 310 -3.75 -3.82 -5.73
CA ASN A 310 -3.34 -3.26 -4.45
C ASN A 310 -3.72 -1.77 -4.40
N LEU A 311 -4.82 -1.44 -3.76
CA LEU A 311 -5.25 -0.06 -3.54
C LEU A 311 -4.56 0.50 -2.30
N VAL A 312 -3.57 1.33 -2.50
CA VAL A 312 -2.81 1.97 -1.41
C VAL A 312 -3.56 3.20 -0.92
N ARG A 313 -3.95 3.22 0.34
CA ARG A 313 -4.67 4.32 1.00
C ARG A 313 -3.70 5.30 1.68
N ARG A 314 -2.60 4.80 2.26
CA ARG A 314 -1.56 5.62 2.89
C ARG A 314 -0.23 5.45 2.17
N MET A 315 0.39 6.56 1.76
CA MET A 315 1.58 6.54 0.88
C MET A 315 2.78 5.80 1.49
N HIS A 316 2.98 5.91 2.81
CA HIS A 316 4.09 5.28 3.52
C HIS A 316 3.99 3.74 3.54
N ALA A 317 2.80 3.18 3.38
CA ALA A 317 2.61 1.74 3.34
C ALA A 317 3.37 1.07 2.19
N CYS A 318 3.52 1.76 1.04
CA CYS A 318 4.30 1.24 -0.08
C CYS A 318 5.77 0.97 0.29
N GLU A 319 6.35 1.86 1.09
CA GLU A 319 7.74 1.72 1.55
C GLU A 319 7.84 0.64 2.63
N THR A 320 6.96 0.74 3.64
CA THR A 320 6.98 -0.16 4.80
C THR A 320 6.74 -1.60 4.38
N MET A 321 5.90 -1.83 3.37
CA MET A 321 5.63 -3.16 2.80
C MET A 321 6.90 -3.84 2.27
N GLY A 322 7.85 -3.07 1.75
CA GLY A 322 9.17 -3.59 1.33
C GLY A 322 10.07 -4.05 2.48
N ALA A 323 9.83 -3.57 3.69
CA ALA A 323 10.59 -3.89 4.90
C ALA A 323 9.91 -4.96 5.78
N VAL A 324 8.73 -5.46 5.41
CA VAL A 324 7.97 -6.46 6.18
C VAL A 324 8.80 -7.72 6.41
N THR A 325 8.85 -8.14 7.68
CA THR A 325 9.52 -9.37 8.13
C THR A 325 8.53 -10.44 8.56
N VAL A 326 7.32 -10.04 9.00
CA VAL A 326 6.27 -10.94 9.47
C VAL A 326 4.92 -10.51 8.89
N ILE A 327 4.16 -11.49 8.38
CA ILE A 327 2.76 -11.31 7.98
C ILE A 327 1.88 -12.11 8.93
N CYS A 328 1.04 -11.42 9.72
CA CYS A 328 -0.02 -12.04 10.52
C CYS A 328 -1.30 -12.04 9.68
N THR A 329 -1.79 -13.20 9.33
CA THR A 329 -2.96 -13.36 8.46
C THR A 329 -4.13 -13.98 9.19
N ASP A 330 -5.33 -13.46 8.98
CA ASP A 330 -6.53 -14.21 9.36
C ASP A 330 -6.72 -15.38 8.39
N LYS A 331 -7.47 -16.38 8.82
CA LYS A 331 -7.80 -17.55 8.00
C LYS A 331 -8.94 -17.24 7.05
N THR A 332 -10.09 -16.82 7.62
CA THR A 332 -11.37 -16.70 6.92
C THR A 332 -11.32 -15.53 5.94
N GLY A 333 -11.83 -15.73 4.73
CA GLY A 333 -11.87 -14.68 3.70
C GLY A 333 -10.51 -14.30 3.10
N THR A 334 -9.39 -14.58 3.81
CA THR A 334 -8.02 -14.27 3.37
C THR A 334 -7.31 -15.51 2.78
N LEU A 335 -7.14 -16.57 3.59
CA LEU A 335 -6.52 -17.82 3.13
C LEU A 335 -7.53 -18.76 2.50
N THR A 336 -8.80 -18.63 2.89
CA THR A 336 -9.92 -19.43 2.40
C THR A 336 -10.90 -18.59 1.59
N GLN A 337 -11.81 -19.24 0.88
CA GLN A 337 -12.77 -18.59 -0.01
C GLN A 337 -13.92 -17.88 0.73
N ASN A 338 -14.04 -18.06 2.06
CA ASN A 338 -15.19 -17.64 2.87
C ASN A 338 -16.53 -18.18 2.33
N ARG A 339 -16.48 -19.37 1.77
CA ARG A 339 -17.63 -20.05 1.17
C ARG A 339 -17.61 -21.53 1.55
N MET A 340 -18.64 -21.99 2.18
CA MET A 340 -18.76 -23.38 2.57
C MET A 340 -19.03 -24.25 1.35
N HIS A 341 -18.28 -25.34 1.19
CA HIS A 341 -18.48 -26.34 0.14
C HIS A 341 -18.56 -27.75 0.72
N VAL A 342 -19.42 -28.58 0.14
CA VAL A 342 -19.44 -30.01 0.42
C VAL A 342 -18.23 -30.63 -0.30
N GLN A 343 -17.23 -31.03 0.49
CA GLN A 343 -16.04 -31.70 -0.02
C GLN A 343 -16.30 -33.18 -0.36
N GLU A 344 -17.08 -33.81 0.49
CA GLU A 344 -17.39 -35.23 0.35
C GLU A 344 -18.77 -35.49 0.97
N LEU A 345 -19.60 -36.30 0.30
CA LEU A 345 -20.85 -36.80 0.84
C LEU A 345 -20.87 -38.32 0.73
N VAL A 346 -20.93 -39.01 1.89
CA VAL A 346 -20.96 -40.46 1.99
C VAL A 346 -22.37 -40.90 2.31
N ARG A 347 -22.92 -41.75 1.47
CA ARG A 347 -24.29 -42.33 1.64
C ARG A 347 -24.20 -43.71 2.24
N TYR A 348 -25.14 -44.00 3.11
CA TYR A 348 -25.24 -45.27 3.84
C TYR A 348 -26.55 -46.06 3.55
N ASP A 349 -27.52 -45.46 2.89
CA ASP A 349 -28.75 -46.07 2.46
C ASP A 349 -28.81 -46.30 0.94
N ALA A 350 -29.82 -47.01 0.48
CA ALA A 350 -30.09 -47.26 -0.93
C ALA A 350 -31.20 -46.32 -1.50
N LEU A 351 -31.47 -45.19 -0.80
CA LEU A 351 -32.49 -44.25 -1.26
C LEU A 351 -32.08 -43.67 -2.64
N PRO A 352 -33.02 -43.57 -3.61
CA PRO A 352 -32.68 -42.94 -4.89
C PRO A 352 -32.10 -41.53 -4.73
N ALA A 353 -31.28 -41.12 -5.66
CA ALA A 353 -30.58 -39.80 -5.57
C ALA A 353 -31.60 -38.64 -5.54
N HIS A 354 -32.68 -38.75 -6.29
CA HIS A 354 -33.73 -37.74 -6.38
C HIS A 354 -34.55 -37.60 -5.08
N ASP A 355 -34.88 -38.72 -4.42
CA ASP A 355 -35.53 -38.70 -3.09
C ASP A 355 -34.60 -38.09 -2.02
N PHE A 356 -33.33 -38.42 -2.07
CA PHE A 356 -32.34 -37.81 -1.16
C PHE A 356 -32.21 -36.30 -1.39
N ALA A 357 -32.25 -35.86 -2.65
CA ALA A 357 -32.21 -34.47 -3.03
C ALA A 357 -33.44 -33.73 -2.51
N GLU A 358 -34.65 -34.33 -2.58
CA GLU A 358 -35.89 -33.75 -2.01
C GLU A 358 -35.74 -33.55 -0.48
N ILE A 359 -35.23 -34.55 0.23
CA ILE A 359 -35.02 -34.47 1.69
C ILE A 359 -34.10 -33.31 2.04
N VAL A 360 -33.02 -33.14 1.32
CA VAL A 360 -32.03 -32.05 1.53
C VAL A 360 -32.65 -30.69 1.19
N ALA A 361 -33.34 -30.60 0.04
CA ALA A 361 -34.00 -29.37 -0.42
C ALA A 361 -35.09 -28.89 0.52
N ALA A 362 -36.01 -29.78 0.91
CA ALA A 362 -37.13 -29.42 1.75
C ALA A 362 -36.74 -29.11 3.20
N ASN A 363 -35.74 -29.81 3.73
CA ASN A 363 -35.20 -29.56 5.07
C ASN A 363 -34.07 -28.53 5.06
N SER A 364 -34.25 -27.40 4.36
CA SER A 364 -33.30 -26.28 4.32
C SER A 364 -34.04 -24.94 4.36
N THR A 365 -33.44 -23.95 5.03
CA THR A 365 -33.93 -22.57 5.07
C THR A 365 -33.13 -21.64 4.16
N ALA A 366 -32.00 -22.10 3.63
CA ALA A 366 -31.17 -21.34 2.71
C ALA A 366 -31.73 -21.29 1.28
N PHE A 367 -31.31 -20.30 0.51
CA PHE A 367 -31.65 -20.09 -0.89
C PHE A 367 -30.38 -19.78 -1.69
N LEU A 368 -30.46 -19.98 -3.00
CA LEU A 368 -29.43 -19.48 -3.92
C LEU A 368 -30.02 -18.33 -4.73
N ASP A 369 -29.31 -17.22 -4.85
CA ASP A 369 -29.72 -16.12 -5.72
C ASP A 369 -29.49 -16.43 -7.21
N ALA A 370 -29.86 -15.50 -8.10
CA ALA A 370 -29.68 -15.65 -9.54
C ALA A 370 -28.21 -15.80 -9.97
N SER A 371 -27.26 -15.35 -9.14
CA SER A 371 -25.81 -15.52 -9.36
C SER A 371 -25.27 -16.84 -8.80
N GLY A 372 -26.05 -17.57 -8.02
CA GLY A 372 -25.66 -18.78 -7.31
C GLY A 372 -25.06 -18.51 -5.93
N ALA A 373 -25.15 -17.27 -5.42
CA ALA A 373 -24.69 -16.96 -4.07
C ALA A 373 -25.72 -17.45 -3.02
N VAL A 374 -25.21 -17.91 -1.88
CA VAL A 374 -26.02 -18.44 -0.79
C VAL A 374 -26.65 -17.31 0.01
N ILE A 375 -27.97 -17.37 0.17
CA ILE A 375 -28.73 -16.51 1.08
C ILE A 375 -29.21 -17.36 2.26
N GLY A 376 -28.85 -16.98 3.48
CA GLY A 376 -29.16 -17.70 4.70
C GLY A 376 -27.98 -18.49 5.26
N ASN A 377 -28.24 -19.64 5.88
CA ASN A 377 -27.23 -20.45 6.55
C ASN A 377 -26.18 -21.00 5.55
N PRO A 378 -24.86 -20.66 5.68
CA PRO A 378 -23.84 -21.10 4.73
C PRO A 378 -23.67 -22.63 4.63
N THR A 379 -23.88 -23.36 5.73
CA THR A 379 -23.77 -24.83 5.75
C THR A 379 -24.93 -25.48 4.97
N GLU A 380 -26.12 -24.89 5.05
CA GLU A 380 -27.29 -25.33 4.27
C GLU A 380 -27.12 -24.98 2.80
N GLY A 381 -26.59 -23.76 2.51
CA GLY A 381 -26.32 -23.34 1.15
C GLY A 381 -25.31 -24.21 0.44
N ALA A 382 -24.27 -24.68 1.15
CA ALA A 382 -23.29 -25.63 0.60
C ALA A 382 -23.94 -26.93 0.11
N LEU A 383 -24.97 -27.43 0.81
CA LEU A 383 -25.72 -28.61 0.36
C LEU A 383 -26.54 -28.33 -0.90
N LEU A 384 -27.17 -27.16 -1.01
CA LEU A 384 -27.93 -26.75 -2.20
C LEU A 384 -27.03 -26.58 -3.42
N GLU A 385 -25.86 -26.00 -3.24
CA GLU A 385 -24.82 -25.90 -4.29
C GLU A 385 -24.33 -27.27 -4.72
N TRP A 386 -24.08 -28.16 -3.76
CA TRP A 386 -23.70 -29.53 -4.04
C TRP A 386 -24.76 -30.24 -4.88
N MET A 387 -26.06 -30.12 -4.53
CA MET A 387 -27.18 -30.67 -5.30
C MET A 387 -27.13 -30.17 -6.75
N ARG A 388 -26.99 -28.87 -6.94
CA ARG A 388 -26.90 -28.25 -8.27
C ARG A 388 -25.69 -28.79 -9.08
N SER A 389 -24.57 -29.05 -8.42
CA SER A 389 -23.39 -29.69 -9.05
C SER A 389 -23.63 -31.13 -9.50
N GLN A 390 -24.56 -31.84 -8.83
CA GLN A 390 -24.98 -33.20 -9.20
C GLN A 390 -26.10 -33.19 -10.27
N GLY A 391 -26.54 -32.00 -10.72
CA GLY A 391 -27.59 -31.88 -11.74
C GLY A 391 -29.03 -31.86 -11.17
N GLU A 392 -29.16 -31.73 -9.85
CA GLU A 392 -30.46 -31.65 -9.17
C GLU A 392 -30.78 -30.19 -8.83
N ASP A 393 -31.96 -29.71 -9.26
CA ASP A 393 -32.44 -28.37 -8.89
C ASP A 393 -33.30 -28.43 -7.63
N TYR A 394 -32.91 -27.68 -6.61
CA TYR A 394 -33.59 -27.68 -5.32
C TYR A 394 -34.94 -26.94 -5.35
N GLU A 395 -35.10 -25.95 -6.26
CA GLU A 395 -36.35 -25.12 -6.28
C GLU A 395 -37.60 -25.91 -6.64
N PRO A 396 -37.65 -26.69 -7.74
CA PRO A 396 -38.77 -27.55 -8.04
C PRO A 396 -39.03 -28.56 -6.91
N LEU A 397 -37.99 -29.26 -6.45
CA LEU A 397 -38.12 -30.25 -5.37
C LEU A 397 -38.70 -29.68 -4.08
N ARG A 398 -38.32 -28.47 -3.72
CA ARG A 398 -38.84 -27.76 -2.53
C ARG A 398 -40.26 -27.25 -2.74
N SER A 399 -40.62 -26.82 -3.96
CA SER A 399 -41.96 -26.31 -4.27
C SER A 399 -42.99 -27.41 -4.41
N GLU A 400 -42.60 -28.59 -4.89
CA GLU A 400 -43.49 -29.77 -5.00
C GLU A 400 -43.69 -30.49 -3.66
N ALA A 401 -42.72 -30.43 -2.76
CA ALA A 401 -42.81 -30.95 -1.40
C ALA A 401 -43.68 -30.03 -0.53
N LYS A 402 -44.84 -30.52 -0.11
CA LYS A 402 -45.70 -29.77 0.80
C LYS A 402 -45.22 -29.89 2.24
N ILE A 403 -44.73 -28.78 2.78
CA ILE A 403 -44.25 -28.71 4.16
C ILE A 403 -45.46 -28.73 5.11
N VAL A 404 -45.49 -29.71 6.01
CA VAL A 404 -46.54 -29.86 7.04
C VAL A 404 -46.12 -29.14 8.32
N ASP A 405 -44.89 -29.39 8.80
CA ASP A 405 -44.33 -28.75 10.00
C ASP A 405 -42.81 -28.62 9.86
N ARG A 406 -42.23 -27.66 10.55
CA ARG A 406 -40.80 -27.41 10.54
C ARG A 406 -40.30 -27.05 11.93
N LEU A 407 -39.36 -27.85 12.44
CA LEU A 407 -38.60 -27.58 13.64
C LEU A 407 -37.22 -27.01 13.25
N THR A 408 -36.99 -25.72 13.47
CA THR A 408 -35.74 -25.06 13.17
C THR A 408 -34.58 -25.55 14.04
N PHE A 409 -33.36 -25.40 13.57
CA PHE A 409 -32.14 -25.75 14.32
C PHE A 409 -32.05 -24.97 15.64
N SER A 410 -31.63 -25.65 16.70
CA SER A 410 -31.22 -25.02 17.96
C SER A 410 -29.92 -25.62 18.47
N THR A 411 -29.11 -24.80 19.15
CA THR A 411 -27.85 -25.22 19.75
C THR A 411 -27.99 -26.28 20.84
N GLU A 412 -29.14 -26.36 21.47
CA GLU A 412 -29.47 -27.37 22.49
C GLU A 412 -29.76 -28.73 21.85
N ARG A 413 -30.59 -28.75 20.81
CA ARG A 413 -31.01 -29.97 20.10
C ARG A 413 -29.95 -30.46 19.11
N LYS A 414 -29.23 -29.54 18.50
CA LYS A 414 -28.20 -29.79 17.46
C LYS A 414 -28.72 -30.49 16.20
N TYR A 415 -30.03 -30.39 15.94
CA TYR A 415 -30.65 -30.86 14.72
C TYR A 415 -31.85 -29.98 14.30
N MET A 416 -32.18 -30.07 13.03
CA MET A 416 -33.40 -29.53 12.40
C MET A 416 -34.22 -30.68 11.84
N ALA A 417 -35.57 -30.57 11.92
CA ALA A 417 -36.50 -31.54 11.32
C ALA A 417 -37.57 -30.84 10.50
N THR A 418 -38.04 -31.48 9.42
CA THR A 418 -39.13 -30.97 8.60
C THR A 418 -39.99 -32.13 8.18
N ILE A 419 -41.31 -32.04 8.41
CA ILE A 419 -42.29 -33.00 7.89
C ILE A 419 -42.76 -32.51 6.54
N ILE A 420 -42.73 -33.36 5.55
CA ILE A 420 -43.22 -33.08 4.20
C ILE A 420 -44.16 -34.17 3.69
N GLU A 421 -45.12 -33.77 2.83
CA GLU A 421 -45.76 -34.68 1.89
C GLU A 421 -44.89 -34.66 0.63
N SER A 422 -44.12 -35.74 0.40
CA SER A 422 -43.13 -35.82 -0.68
C SER A 422 -43.81 -35.69 -2.05
N GLY A 423 -43.29 -34.78 -2.87
CA GLY A 423 -43.70 -34.65 -4.28
C GLY A 423 -43.23 -35.81 -5.13
N VAL A 424 -42.08 -36.41 -4.76
CA VAL A 424 -41.42 -37.51 -5.49
C VAL A 424 -42.10 -38.86 -5.16
N SER A 425 -42.25 -39.19 -3.89
CA SER A 425 -42.75 -40.50 -3.46
C SER A 425 -44.27 -40.51 -3.11
N GLY A 426 -44.89 -39.35 -2.94
CA GLY A 426 -46.28 -39.21 -2.50
C GLY A 426 -46.50 -39.61 -1.02
N ARG A 427 -45.45 -39.87 -0.24
CA ARG A 427 -45.50 -40.30 1.14
C ARG A 427 -45.26 -39.13 2.09
N ARG A 428 -45.77 -39.23 3.29
CA ARG A 428 -45.43 -38.28 4.36
C ARG A 428 -44.18 -38.77 5.06
N ILE A 429 -43.15 -37.94 5.06
CA ILE A 429 -41.83 -38.25 5.63
C ILE A 429 -41.37 -37.15 6.57
N VAL A 430 -40.65 -37.52 7.62
CA VAL A 430 -39.89 -36.62 8.45
C VAL A 430 -38.43 -36.65 8.00
N CYS A 431 -37.90 -35.48 7.63
CA CYS A 431 -36.53 -35.28 7.22
C CYS A 431 -35.76 -34.67 8.39
N VAL A 432 -34.64 -35.25 8.80
CA VAL A 432 -33.80 -34.79 9.91
C VAL A 432 -32.40 -34.51 9.41
N LYS A 433 -31.85 -33.38 9.77
CA LYS A 433 -30.40 -33.09 9.58
C LYS A 433 -29.79 -32.47 10.82
N GLY A 434 -28.56 -32.80 11.13
CA GLY A 434 -27.88 -32.27 12.32
C GLY A 434 -26.54 -32.89 12.60
N ALA A 435 -26.05 -32.69 13.84
CA ALA A 435 -24.80 -33.27 14.29
C ALA A 435 -24.85 -34.81 14.15
N PRO A 436 -23.83 -35.41 13.49
CA PRO A 436 -23.88 -36.84 13.18
C PRO A 436 -24.05 -37.74 14.40
N GLU A 437 -23.46 -37.41 15.52
CA GLU A 437 -23.59 -38.15 16.77
C GLU A 437 -25.01 -38.14 17.33
N ILE A 438 -25.71 -37.02 17.15
CA ILE A 438 -27.10 -36.87 17.63
C ILE A 438 -28.07 -37.58 16.66
N VAL A 439 -27.90 -37.31 15.35
CA VAL A 439 -28.79 -37.90 14.33
C VAL A 439 -28.63 -39.42 14.28
N ARG A 440 -27.39 -39.95 14.40
CA ARG A 440 -27.13 -41.41 14.44
C ARG A 440 -27.77 -42.09 15.63
N ALA A 441 -27.76 -41.47 16.79
CA ALA A 441 -28.38 -42.01 18.00
C ALA A 441 -29.90 -42.13 17.90
N MET A 442 -30.54 -41.37 16.99
CA MET A 442 -31.98 -41.44 16.72
C MET A 442 -32.33 -42.48 15.64
N CYS A 443 -31.35 -43.02 14.93
CA CYS A 443 -31.57 -43.94 13.83
C CYS A 443 -31.65 -45.39 14.27
N ALA A 444 -32.37 -46.21 13.47
CA ALA A 444 -32.40 -47.65 13.66
C ALA A 444 -31.00 -48.27 13.53
N PRO A 445 -30.67 -49.28 14.36
CA PRO A 445 -29.39 -50.00 14.24
C PRO A 445 -29.31 -50.71 12.89
N ASP A 446 -28.31 -50.43 12.08
CA ASP A 446 -28.05 -51.04 10.77
C ASP A 446 -26.66 -51.72 10.68
N GLY A 447 -25.96 -51.84 11.78
CA GLY A 447 -24.61 -52.48 11.87
C GLY A 447 -23.47 -51.68 11.27
N LYS A 448 -23.66 -50.40 10.85
CA LYS A 448 -22.68 -49.55 10.22
C LYS A 448 -21.99 -48.58 11.18
N ASP A 449 -22.21 -48.71 12.48
CA ASP A 449 -21.70 -47.75 13.50
C ASP A 449 -20.18 -47.55 13.45
N THR A 450 -19.45 -48.67 13.30
CA THR A 450 -17.99 -48.61 13.20
C THR A 450 -17.53 -47.87 11.95
N GLN A 451 -18.16 -48.14 10.79
CA GLN A 451 -17.86 -47.49 9.53
C GLN A 451 -18.13 -45.96 9.57
N VAL A 452 -19.28 -45.59 10.13
CA VAL A 452 -19.64 -44.19 10.32
C VAL A 452 -18.68 -43.49 11.25
N ALA A 453 -18.30 -44.12 12.38
CA ALA A 453 -17.36 -43.54 13.33
C ALA A 453 -15.97 -43.34 12.74
N GLU A 454 -15.45 -44.30 11.99
CA GLU A 454 -14.16 -44.17 11.29
C GLU A 454 -14.16 -43.06 10.26
N GLN A 455 -15.23 -42.94 9.47
CA GLN A 455 -15.40 -41.88 8.47
C GLN A 455 -15.48 -40.49 9.13
N LEU A 456 -16.28 -40.37 10.20
CA LEU A 456 -16.38 -39.12 10.98
C LEU A 456 -15.03 -38.72 11.58
N ALA A 457 -14.28 -39.69 12.15
CA ALA A 457 -12.94 -39.41 12.66
C ALA A 457 -12.00 -38.93 11.55
N GLY A 458 -12.11 -39.49 10.33
CA GLY A 458 -11.38 -39.03 9.17
C GLY A 458 -11.74 -37.60 8.74
N PHE A 459 -13.03 -37.25 8.74
CA PHE A 459 -13.47 -35.88 8.43
C PHE A 459 -13.06 -34.87 9.50
N GLN A 460 -13.23 -35.23 10.78
CA GLN A 460 -12.82 -34.39 11.91
C GLN A 460 -11.31 -34.19 11.95
N GLY A 461 -10.54 -35.26 11.62
CA GLY A 461 -9.07 -35.16 11.48
C GLY A 461 -8.62 -34.17 10.38
N ARG A 462 -9.44 -33.99 9.33
CA ARG A 462 -9.27 -32.96 8.28
C ARG A 462 -9.97 -31.65 8.62
N ALA A 463 -10.45 -31.48 9.86
CA ALA A 463 -11.11 -30.28 10.37
C ALA A 463 -12.35 -29.87 9.58
N MET A 464 -13.05 -30.81 8.94
CA MET A 464 -14.28 -30.56 8.21
C MET A 464 -15.49 -30.54 9.17
N ARG A 465 -16.45 -29.66 8.91
CA ARG A 465 -17.75 -29.73 9.56
C ARG A 465 -18.52 -30.91 9.00
N THR A 466 -19.12 -31.69 9.88
CA THR A 466 -19.91 -32.86 9.47
C THR A 466 -21.38 -32.62 9.74
N LEU A 467 -22.25 -32.96 8.77
CA LEU A 467 -23.69 -32.85 8.87
C LEU A 467 -24.29 -34.18 8.41
N ALA A 468 -25.03 -34.83 9.31
CA ALA A 468 -25.78 -36.05 8.97
C ALA A 468 -27.19 -35.74 8.46
N VAL A 469 -27.69 -36.61 7.60
CA VAL A 469 -29.03 -36.60 7.04
C VAL A 469 -29.71 -37.95 7.35
N ALA A 470 -30.93 -37.90 7.83
CA ALA A 470 -31.75 -39.07 8.10
C ALA A 470 -33.22 -38.79 7.74
N TRP A 471 -34.01 -39.84 7.54
CA TRP A 471 -35.44 -39.72 7.24
C TRP A 471 -36.22 -40.89 7.78
N ALA A 472 -37.54 -40.76 7.90
CA ALA A 472 -38.49 -41.87 8.13
C ALA A 472 -39.88 -41.53 7.60
N GLU A 473 -40.69 -42.55 7.30
CA GLU A 473 -42.10 -42.36 7.07
C GLU A 473 -42.79 -42.04 8.40
N THR A 474 -43.78 -41.14 8.40
CA THR A 474 -44.49 -40.72 9.59
C THR A 474 -45.95 -40.42 9.30
N ALA A 475 -46.80 -40.66 10.28
CA ALA A 475 -48.19 -40.23 10.26
C ALA A 475 -48.47 -38.98 11.14
N GLU A 476 -47.43 -38.52 11.86
CA GLU A 476 -47.49 -37.38 12.76
C GLU A 476 -47.49 -36.04 12.01
N ASP A 477 -48.13 -35.05 12.60
CA ASP A 477 -48.18 -33.67 12.09
C ASP A 477 -47.21 -32.71 12.84
N ASP A 478 -46.57 -33.16 13.90
CA ASP A 478 -45.61 -32.41 14.74
C ASP A 478 -44.24 -33.03 14.66
N CYS A 479 -43.21 -32.23 14.35
CA CYS A 479 -41.82 -32.67 14.15
C CYS A 479 -41.23 -33.36 15.39
N LEU A 480 -41.49 -32.87 16.60
CA LEU A 480 -40.93 -33.48 17.83
C LEU A 480 -41.51 -34.85 18.07
N ARG A 481 -42.82 -35.01 17.84
CA ARG A 481 -43.49 -36.31 17.95
C ARG A 481 -43.06 -37.26 16.86
N ALA A 482 -42.96 -36.78 15.62
CA ALA A 482 -42.50 -37.59 14.50
C ALA A 482 -41.09 -38.15 14.71
N VAL A 483 -40.12 -37.33 15.17
CA VAL A 483 -38.78 -37.77 15.47
C VAL A 483 -38.73 -38.74 16.64
N ALA A 484 -39.56 -38.56 17.67
CA ALA A 484 -39.64 -39.47 18.84
C ALA A 484 -40.31 -40.79 18.53
N ALA A 485 -41.31 -40.83 17.64
CA ALA A 485 -42.12 -42.01 17.30
C ALA A 485 -41.53 -42.87 16.17
N SER A 486 -40.69 -42.27 15.28
CA SER A 486 -40.20 -42.93 14.09
C SER A 486 -38.81 -43.53 14.29
N GLN A 487 -38.55 -44.68 13.69
CA GLN A 487 -37.22 -45.23 13.56
C GLN A 487 -36.56 -44.60 12.31
N LEU A 488 -35.68 -43.62 12.51
CA LEU A 488 -35.03 -42.94 11.42
C LEU A 488 -34.04 -43.84 10.66
N HIS A 489 -34.03 -43.72 9.34
CA HIS A 489 -33.02 -44.31 8.45
C HIS A 489 -31.87 -43.33 8.28
N PHE A 490 -30.66 -43.75 8.59
CA PHE A 490 -29.44 -42.95 8.41
C PHE A 490 -29.01 -42.94 6.97
N SER A 491 -29.17 -41.78 6.27
CA SER A 491 -28.96 -41.68 4.84
C SER A 491 -27.54 -41.32 4.46
N GLY A 492 -26.92 -40.37 5.17
CA GLY A 492 -25.58 -39.96 4.79
C GLY A 492 -24.95 -38.94 5.72
N VAL A 493 -23.67 -38.69 5.48
CA VAL A 493 -22.90 -37.62 6.13
C VAL A 493 -22.24 -36.77 5.08
N ALA A 494 -22.49 -35.46 5.13
CA ALA A 494 -21.78 -34.48 4.35
C ALA A 494 -20.61 -33.89 5.16
N ALA A 495 -19.42 -33.88 4.57
CA ALA A 495 -18.25 -33.21 5.08
C ALA A 495 -18.11 -31.87 4.36
N ILE A 496 -18.17 -30.79 5.13
CA ILE A 496 -18.28 -29.42 4.62
C ILE A 496 -17.10 -28.60 5.16
N SER A 497 -16.42 -27.88 4.29
CA SER A 497 -15.34 -26.98 4.69
C SER A 497 -15.31 -25.73 3.82
N ASP A 498 -14.65 -24.69 4.31
CA ASP A 498 -14.27 -23.50 3.55
C ASP A 498 -12.89 -23.78 2.93
N PRO A 499 -12.79 -23.98 1.61
CA PRO A 499 -11.55 -24.41 0.97
C PRO A 499 -10.50 -23.32 0.94
N VAL A 500 -9.23 -23.72 1.01
CA VAL A 500 -8.09 -22.84 0.76
C VAL A 500 -8.14 -22.34 -0.69
N ARG A 501 -7.85 -21.07 -0.91
CA ARG A 501 -7.73 -20.49 -2.26
C ARG A 501 -6.54 -21.12 -3.00
N GLU A 502 -6.67 -21.36 -4.29
CA GLU A 502 -5.66 -22.07 -5.10
C GLU A 502 -4.31 -21.34 -5.16
N ASP A 503 -4.30 -20.01 -5.09
CA ASP A 503 -3.11 -19.18 -5.20
C ASP A 503 -2.31 -19.05 -3.88
N VAL A 504 -2.92 -19.38 -2.73
CA VAL A 504 -2.35 -19.16 -1.39
C VAL A 504 -1.09 -20.00 -1.13
N PRO A 505 -1.04 -21.32 -1.41
CA PRO A 505 0.16 -22.11 -1.14
C PRO A 505 1.42 -21.59 -1.84
N ASP A 506 1.27 -21.17 -3.11
CA ASP A 506 2.37 -20.60 -3.88
C ASP A 506 2.78 -19.22 -3.37
N ALA A 507 1.82 -18.41 -2.95
CA ALA A 507 2.07 -17.07 -2.41
C ALA A 507 2.77 -17.14 -1.03
N VAL A 508 2.33 -18.04 -0.14
CA VAL A 508 2.99 -18.29 1.14
C VAL A 508 4.42 -18.76 0.93
N ARG A 509 4.64 -19.71 0.02
CA ARG A 509 5.99 -20.19 -0.32
C ARG A 509 6.88 -19.05 -0.85
N ARG A 510 6.36 -18.14 -1.67
CA ARG A 510 7.10 -16.95 -2.13
C ARG A 510 7.46 -16.02 -0.97
N CYS A 511 6.57 -15.80 -0.01
CA CYS A 511 6.85 -15.01 1.18
C CYS A 511 7.95 -15.66 2.05
N LEU A 512 7.84 -16.96 2.33
CA LEU A 512 8.84 -17.71 3.11
C LEU A 512 10.22 -17.70 2.43
N ASN A 513 10.27 -17.90 1.10
CA ASN A 513 11.51 -17.81 0.31
C ASN A 513 12.11 -16.39 0.33
N ALA A 514 11.27 -15.36 0.45
CA ALA A 514 11.69 -13.97 0.61
C ALA A 514 12.15 -13.64 2.06
N GLY A 515 12.20 -14.63 2.95
CA GLY A 515 12.60 -14.49 4.35
C GLY A 515 11.55 -13.77 5.20
N ILE A 516 10.28 -13.85 4.81
CA ILE A 516 9.14 -13.28 5.54
C ILE A 516 8.42 -14.40 6.24
N ASP A 517 8.30 -14.32 7.57
CA ASP A 517 7.52 -15.27 8.35
C ASP A 517 6.01 -15.02 8.15
N VAL A 518 5.26 -16.12 7.99
CA VAL A 518 3.80 -16.07 7.93
C VAL A 518 3.23 -16.67 9.20
N LYS A 519 2.26 -16.02 9.83
CA LYS A 519 1.60 -16.46 11.05
C LYS A 519 0.09 -16.44 10.84
N ILE A 520 -0.57 -17.55 11.13
CA ILE A 520 -2.03 -17.65 11.11
C ILE A 520 -2.57 -17.24 12.48
N VAL A 521 -3.49 -16.28 12.48
CA VAL A 521 -4.14 -15.76 13.69
C VAL A 521 -5.66 -15.78 13.50
N THR A 522 -6.32 -16.79 14.06
CA THR A 522 -7.74 -17.05 13.76
C THR A 522 -8.56 -17.35 15.01
N GLY A 523 -9.86 -17.05 14.96
CA GLY A 523 -10.84 -17.46 15.96
C GLY A 523 -11.21 -18.96 15.90
N ASP A 524 -10.77 -19.67 14.88
CA ASP A 524 -11.07 -21.08 14.66
C ASP A 524 -10.42 -22.03 15.69
N THR A 525 -10.85 -23.30 15.65
CA THR A 525 -10.29 -24.35 16.50
C THR A 525 -8.84 -24.70 16.13
N PRO A 526 -8.05 -25.23 17.09
CA PRO A 526 -6.67 -25.67 16.85
C PRO A 526 -6.53 -26.65 15.69
N ALA A 527 -7.48 -27.57 15.56
CA ALA A 527 -7.47 -28.59 14.50
C ALA A 527 -7.65 -27.96 13.12
N THR A 528 -8.62 -27.04 12.96
CA THR A 528 -8.89 -26.33 11.71
C THR A 528 -7.70 -25.46 11.29
N ALA A 529 -7.16 -24.68 12.24
CA ALA A 529 -6.02 -23.81 11.98
C ALA A 529 -4.77 -24.58 11.55
N ARG A 530 -4.50 -25.71 12.19
CA ARG A 530 -3.36 -26.60 11.87
C ARG A 530 -3.53 -27.25 10.49
N GLU A 531 -4.75 -27.70 10.17
CA GLU A 531 -5.02 -28.33 8.86
C GLU A 531 -4.85 -27.33 7.71
N ILE A 532 -5.36 -26.11 7.85
CA ILE A 532 -5.15 -25.05 6.86
C ILE A 532 -3.65 -24.73 6.73
N ALA A 533 -2.94 -24.62 7.86
CA ALA A 533 -1.50 -24.36 7.86
C ALA A 533 -0.71 -25.48 7.13
N ARG A 534 -1.17 -26.73 7.25
CA ARG A 534 -0.60 -27.89 6.53
C ARG A 534 -0.85 -27.77 5.02
N GLN A 535 -2.08 -27.46 4.61
CA GLN A 535 -2.45 -27.32 3.20
C GLN A 535 -1.69 -26.19 2.50
N ILE A 536 -1.39 -25.10 3.18
CA ILE A 536 -0.62 -23.98 2.60
C ILE A 536 0.91 -24.13 2.74
N GLY A 537 1.38 -25.26 3.32
CA GLY A 537 2.81 -25.54 3.49
C GLY A 537 3.50 -24.74 4.60
N LEU A 538 2.75 -24.18 5.54
CA LEU A 538 3.28 -23.46 6.72
C LEU A 538 3.59 -24.40 7.87
N TRP A 539 2.82 -25.49 8.04
CA TRP A 539 2.97 -26.48 9.09
C TRP A 539 3.49 -27.80 8.55
N ASP A 540 4.52 -28.35 9.22
CA ASP A 540 5.10 -29.67 8.93
C ASP A 540 5.16 -30.47 10.23
N ASP A 541 4.36 -31.55 10.34
CA ASP A 541 4.25 -32.39 11.54
C ASP A 541 5.57 -33.03 11.95
N ALA A 542 6.56 -33.10 11.04
CA ALA A 542 7.90 -33.64 11.36
C ALA A 542 8.84 -32.61 12.01
N ARG A 543 8.55 -31.32 11.87
CA ARG A 543 9.40 -30.20 12.30
C ARG A 543 8.77 -29.33 13.35
N ASP A 544 7.45 -29.15 13.28
CA ASP A 544 6.70 -28.24 14.13
C ASP A 544 6.12 -28.96 15.35
N ASN A 545 6.02 -28.25 16.44
CA ASN A 545 5.55 -28.76 17.72
C ASN A 545 4.71 -27.72 18.47
N ASP A 546 4.35 -28.01 19.73
CA ASP A 546 3.49 -27.13 20.54
C ASP A 546 4.10 -25.73 20.83
N ARG A 547 5.38 -25.49 20.53
CA ARG A 547 5.95 -24.13 20.59
C ARG A 547 5.51 -23.26 19.43
N ASN A 548 5.19 -23.88 18.29
CA ASN A 548 4.78 -23.19 17.07
C ASN A 548 3.26 -22.94 17.00
N HIS A 549 2.51 -23.49 17.98
CA HIS A 549 1.06 -23.30 18.10
C HIS A 549 0.68 -22.85 19.52
N MET A 550 -0.28 -21.95 19.62
CA MET A 550 -0.82 -21.46 20.89
C MET A 550 -2.30 -21.11 20.74
N THR A 551 -3.09 -21.34 21.78
CA THR A 551 -4.47 -20.84 21.81
C THR A 551 -4.53 -19.43 22.39
N GLY A 552 -5.57 -18.65 22.03
CA GLY A 552 -5.79 -17.32 22.58
C GLY A 552 -5.91 -17.31 24.11
N THR A 553 -6.44 -18.39 24.70
CA THR A 553 -6.53 -18.54 26.16
C THR A 553 -5.17 -18.70 26.81
N GLU A 554 -4.29 -19.53 26.24
CA GLU A 554 -2.90 -19.70 26.69
C GLU A 554 -2.12 -18.42 26.52
N PHE A 555 -2.29 -17.75 25.37
CA PHE A 555 -1.64 -16.47 25.08
C PHE A 555 -2.05 -15.37 26.05
N ALA A 556 -3.31 -15.28 26.43
CA ALA A 556 -3.80 -14.31 27.39
C ALA A 556 -3.32 -14.58 28.83
N ALA A 557 -3.06 -15.84 29.20
CA ALA A 557 -2.59 -16.22 30.52
C ALA A 557 -1.10 -15.94 30.75
N MET A 558 -0.29 -15.79 29.69
CA MET A 558 1.15 -15.54 29.78
C MET A 558 1.46 -14.04 29.90
N SER A 559 2.55 -13.71 30.62
CA SER A 559 3.10 -12.36 30.69
C SER A 559 3.75 -11.93 29.37
N ASP A 560 3.90 -10.61 29.15
CA ASP A 560 4.58 -10.08 27.95
C ASP A 560 6.05 -10.53 27.88
N ASP A 561 6.75 -10.62 29.01
CA ASP A 561 8.15 -11.05 29.06
C ASP A 561 8.32 -12.53 28.63
N GLU A 562 7.42 -13.41 29.05
CA GLU A 562 7.41 -14.82 28.63
C GLU A 562 7.09 -14.95 27.13
N LEU A 563 6.13 -14.15 26.63
CA LEU A 563 5.72 -14.16 25.26
C LEU A 563 6.79 -13.62 24.31
N LEU A 564 7.58 -12.60 24.72
CA LEU A 564 8.69 -12.07 23.90
C LEU A 564 9.71 -13.16 23.52
N GLY A 565 9.89 -14.18 24.37
CA GLY A 565 10.73 -15.34 24.07
C GLY A 565 10.11 -16.36 23.09
N ARG A 566 8.81 -16.29 22.82
CA ARG A 566 8.05 -17.29 22.04
C ARG A 566 7.41 -16.78 20.77
N VAL A 567 7.01 -15.51 20.71
CA VAL A 567 6.22 -14.95 19.58
C VAL A 567 6.90 -15.09 18.21
N ARG A 568 8.24 -15.12 18.17
CA ARG A 568 8.97 -15.33 16.92
C ARG A 568 8.78 -16.75 16.37
N GLU A 569 8.80 -17.77 17.25
CA GLU A 569 8.65 -19.16 16.88
C GLU A 569 7.20 -19.54 16.57
N LEU A 570 6.22 -18.74 17.05
CA LEU A 570 4.80 -19.00 16.86
C LEU A 570 4.43 -18.92 15.38
N LYS A 571 3.76 -19.96 14.86
CA LYS A 571 3.22 -20.02 13.48
C LYS A 571 1.70 -19.90 13.47
N ILE A 572 1.02 -20.44 14.50
CA ILE A 572 -0.43 -20.50 14.56
C ILE A 572 -0.91 -20.02 15.93
N MET A 573 -1.82 -19.07 15.94
CA MET A 573 -2.62 -18.70 17.10
C MET A 573 -4.09 -18.98 16.80
N SER A 574 -4.68 -19.96 17.47
CA SER A 574 -6.07 -20.39 17.33
C SER A 574 -6.95 -19.83 18.44
N ARG A 575 -8.27 -19.74 18.24
CA ARG A 575 -9.21 -19.13 19.18
C ARG A 575 -8.78 -17.76 19.68
N ALA A 576 -8.13 -16.99 18.79
CA ALA A 576 -7.66 -15.64 19.08
C ALA A 576 -8.82 -14.65 19.17
N ARG A 577 -8.83 -13.82 20.20
CA ARG A 577 -9.71 -12.67 20.31
C ARG A 577 -9.11 -11.44 19.62
N PRO A 578 -9.88 -10.41 19.28
CA PRO A 578 -9.38 -9.18 18.66
C PRO A 578 -8.20 -8.54 19.41
N LEU A 579 -8.27 -8.46 20.73
CA LEU A 579 -7.18 -7.92 21.57
C LEU A 579 -5.94 -8.81 21.59
N ASP A 580 -6.09 -10.13 21.45
CA ASP A 580 -4.96 -11.05 21.38
C ASP A 580 -4.18 -10.83 20.07
N LYS A 581 -4.91 -10.58 18.95
CA LYS A 581 -4.32 -10.21 17.66
C LYS A 581 -3.48 -8.93 17.77
N GLN A 582 -4.02 -7.89 18.37
CA GLN A 582 -3.32 -6.62 18.58
C GLN A 582 -2.10 -6.79 19.50
N ARG A 583 -2.23 -7.54 20.59
CA ARG A 583 -1.14 -7.80 21.54
C ARG A 583 0.02 -8.55 20.87
N LEU A 584 -0.27 -9.54 20.01
CA LEU A 584 0.73 -10.26 19.23
C LEU A 584 1.52 -9.31 18.32
N VAL A 585 0.83 -8.45 17.60
CA VAL A 585 1.46 -7.46 16.72
C VAL A 585 2.40 -6.55 17.52
N ARG A 586 1.96 -6.04 18.67
CA ARG A 586 2.77 -5.20 19.56
C ARG A 586 4.04 -5.92 20.02
N LEU A 587 3.94 -7.17 20.46
CA LEU A 587 5.07 -7.95 20.93
C LEU A 587 6.07 -8.25 19.80
N LEU A 588 5.60 -8.58 18.59
CA LEU A 588 6.46 -8.75 17.43
C LEU A 588 7.21 -7.46 17.07
N GLN A 589 6.54 -6.31 17.14
CA GLN A 589 7.18 -5.00 16.92
C GLN A 589 8.22 -4.69 17.99
N GLN A 590 7.99 -5.05 19.25
CA GLN A 590 8.98 -4.94 20.34
C GLN A 590 10.20 -5.84 20.09
N CYS A 591 10.01 -7.00 19.47
CA CYS A 591 11.12 -7.86 19.00
C CYS A 591 11.89 -7.26 17.82
N GLY A 592 11.50 -6.08 17.29
CA GLY A 592 12.14 -5.42 16.16
C GLY A 592 11.60 -5.87 14.79
N GLU A 593 10.53 -6.67 14.76
CA GLU A 593 9.90 -7.10 13.52
C GLU A 593 9.06 -5.98 12.88
N VAL A 594 8.98 -5.98 11.55
CA VAL A 594 8.07 -5.14 10.77
C VAL A 594 6.87 -6.00 10.39
N VAL A 595 5.74 -5.71 11.01
CA VAL A 595 4.56 -6.57 10.96
C VAL A 595 3.52 -6.02 9.99
N ALA A 596 3.12 -6.86 9.02
CA ALA A 596 1.91 -6.66 8.24
C ALA A 596 0.78 -7.52 8.82
N VAL A 597 -0.44 -6.99 8.84
CA VAL A 597 -1.62 -7.73 9.30
C VAL A 597 -2.66 -7.74 8.20
N THR A 598 -3.28 -8.89 7.95
CA THR A 598 -4.46 -8.98 7.08
C THR A 598 -5.72 -9.20 7.88
N GLY A 599 -6.84 -8.67 7.40
CA GLY A 599 -8.15 -8.89 7.98
C GLY A 599 -9.28 -8.39 7.08
N ASP A 600 -10.48 -8.92 7.27
CA ASP A 600 -11.69 -8.55 6.53
C ASP A 600 -12.83 -8.07 7.43
N GLY A 601 -12.74 -8.35 8.73
CA GLY A 601 -13.77 -8.07 9.71
C GLY A 601 -13.49 -6.88 10.63
N THR A 602 -14.54 -6.45 11.33
CA THR A 602 -14.44 -5.46 12.42
C THR A 602 -13.49 -5.92 13.54
N ASN A 603 -13.44 -7.22 13.79
CA ASN A 603 -12.59 -7.85 14.79
C ASN A 603 -11.09 -7.66 14.52
N ASP A 604 -10.73 -7.37 13.28
CA ASP A 604 -9.34 -7.18 12.84
C ASP A 604 -8.90 -5.71 12.90
N ALA A 605 -9.84 -4.78 12.94
CA ALA A 605 -9.56 -3.35 12.86
C ALA A 605 -8.53 -2.85 13.89
N PRO A 606 -8.56 -3.29 15.19
CA PRO A 606 -7.54 -2.89 16.15
C PRO A 606 -6.13 -3.36 15.76
N ALA A 607 -6.00 -4.58 15.24
CA ALA A 607 -4.73 -5.14 14.79
C ALA A 607 -4.25 -4.50 13.48
N LEU A 608 -5.15 -4.23 12.53
CA LEU A 608 -4.88 -3.55 11.27
C LEU A 608 -4.32 -2.14 11.50
N ASN A 609 -4.97 -1.37 12.38
CA ASN A 609 -4.55 0.01 12.67
C ASN A 609 -3.23 0.06 13.46
N PHE A 610 -2.94 -0.95 14.28
CA PHE A 610 -1.73 -0.99 15.11
C PHE A 610 -0.53 -1.57 14.36
N ALA A 611 -0.73 -2.29 13.27
CA ALA A 611 0.33 -2.88 12.46
C ALA A 611 1.22 -1.82 11.80
N ASN A 612 2.42 -2.22 11.37
CA ASN A 612 3.24 -1.36 10.52
C ASN A 612 2.62 -1.19 9.12
N VAL A 613 1.89 -2.20 8.64
CA VAL A 613 1.04 -2.13 7.46
C VAL A 613 -0.22 -2.96 7.69
N GLY A 614 -1.38 -2.32 7.70
CA GLY A 614 -2.68 -2.97 7.71
C GLY A 614 -3.14 -3.28 6.28
N LEU A 615 -3.58 -4.50 6.03
CA LEU A 615 -4.03 -5.00 4.73
C LEU A 615 -5.48 -5.47 4.84
N SER A 616 -6.43 -4.76 4.26
CA SER A 616 -7.83 -5.19 4.21
C SER A 616 -8.15 -5.93 2.91
N MET A 617 -9.13 -6.84 2.97
CA MET A 617 -9.71 -7.45 1.77
C MET A 617 -10.66 -6.50 1.05
N GLY A 618 -10.81 -6.63 -0.25
CA GLY A 618 -11.74 -5.87 -1.06
C GLY A 618 -13.19 -6.13 -0.69
N SER A 619 -13.52 -7.37 -0.34
CA SER A 619 -14.82 -7.80 0.20
C SER A 619 -15.00 -7.49 1.70
N GLY A 620 -13.94 -7.04 2.40
CA GLY A 620 -13.97 -6.76 3.83
C GLY A 620 -14.91 -5.61 4.22
N THR A 621 -15.23 -5.53 5.51
CA THR A 621 -16.08 -4.48 6.07
C THR A 621 -15.49 -3.09 5.88
N SER A 622 -16.32 -2.05 5.87
CA SER A 622 -15.85 -0.67 5.78
C SER A 622 -14.88 -0.31 6.90
N VAL A 623 -15.10 -0.84 8.11
CA VAL A 623 -14.23 -0.64 9.27
C VAL A 623 -12.84 -1.22 9.07
N ALA A 624 -12.75 -2.44 8.55
CA ALA A 624 -11.45 -3.06 8.23
C ALA A 624 -10.72 -2.26 7.15
N LYS A 625 -11.44 -1.80 6.11
CA LYS A 625 -10.87 -0.94 5.07
C LYS A 625 -10.38 0.39 5.61
N ASP A 626 -11.13 1.05 6.47
CA ASP A 626 -10.73 2.34 7.05
C ASP A 626 -9.56 2.23 8.03
N ALA A 627 -9.45 1.10 8.74
CA ALA A 627 -8.32 0.79 9.62
C ALA A 627 -7.06 0.38 8.86
N SER A 628 -7.15 0.06 7.56
CA SER A 628 -6.05 -0.47 6.77
C SER A 628 -5.27 0.61 6.01
N ASP A 629 -4.04 0.28 5.62
CA ASP A 629 -3.17 1.11 4.79
C ASP A 629 -3.26 0.74 3.30
N ILE A 630 -3.56 -0.53 3.01
CA ILE A 630 -3.71 -1.07 1.65
C ILE A 630 -4.94 -1.96 1.61
N THR A 631 -5.77 -1.84 0.57
CA THR A 631 -6.89 -2.73 0.29
C THR A 631 -6.57 -3.63 -0.89
N LEU A 632 -6.74 -4.94 -0.72
CA LEU A 632 -6.52 -5.97 -1.74
C LEU A 632 -7.82 -6.17 -2.53
N LEU A 633 -7.91 -5.60 -3.73
CA LEU A 633 -9.16 -5.54 -4.50
C LEU A 633 -9.65 -6.90 -5.02
N ASP A 634 -8.76 -7.89 -5.08
CA ASP A 634 -9.04 -9.24 -5.57
C ASP A 634 -9.14 -10.29 -4.45
N ASP A 635 -9.09 -9.85 -3.19
CA ASP A 635 -9.10 -10.71 -2.01
C ASP A 635 -8.01 -11.81 -2.02
N SER A 636 -6.93 -11.60 -2.78
CA SER A 636 -5.89 -12.60 -3.01
C SER A 636 -4.68 -12.40 -2.12
N PHE A 637 -4.26 -13.46 -1.42
CA PHE A 637 -3.00 -13.45 -0.66
C PHE A 637 -1.78 -13.28 -1.60
N ALA A 638 -1.88 -13.66 -2.87
CA ALA A 638 -0.82 -13.44 -3.86
C ALA A 638 -0.54 -11.96 -4.11
N SER A 639 -1.56 -11.10 -3.96
CA SER A 639 -1.41 -9.65 -4.06
C SER A 639 -0.56 -9.07 -2.93
N ILE A 640 -0.52 -9.72 -1.75
CA ILE A 640 0.39 -9.35 -0.64
C ILE A 640 1.85 -9.56 -1.04
N ALA A 641 2.18 -10.74 -1.57
CA ALA A 641 3.54 -11.01 -2.07
C ALA A 641 3.95 -10.04 -3.18
N THR A 642 2.99 -9.65 -4.01
CA THR A 642 3.20 -8.63 -5.06
C THR A 642 3.42 -7.24 -4.46
N ALA A 643 2.70 -6.86 -3.41
CA ALA A 643 2.91 -5.60 -2.68
C ALA A 643 4.31 -5.53 -2.04
N VAL A 644 4.78 -6.63 -1.42
CA VAL A 644 6.15 -6.73 -0.90
C VAL A 644 7.17 -6.53 -2.00
N MET A 645 7.00 -7.21 -3.14
CA MET A 645 7.89 -7.06 -4.30
C MET A 645 7.96 -5.61 -4.79
N TRP A 646 6.83 -4.92 -4.87
CA TRP A 646 6.77 -3.51 -5.22
C TRP A 646 7.47 -2.62 -4.20
N GLY A 647 7.24 -2.83 -2.92
CA GLY A 647 7.89 -2.07 -1.84
C GLY A 647 9.41 -2.23 -1.85
N ARG A 648 9.92 -3.46 -2.01
CA ARG A 648 11.36 -3.74 -2.14
C ARG A 648 11.96 -3.11 -3.40
N SER A 649 11.24 -3.19 -4.52
CA SER A 649 11.69 -2.59 -5.79
C SER A 649 11.71 -1.06 -5.72
N LEU A 650 10.71 -0.45 -5.06
CA LEU A 650 10.67 0.99 -4.78
C LEU A 650 11.93 1.44 -4.02
N TYR A 651 12.24 0.78 -2.91
CA TYR A 651 13.42 1.11 -2.12
C TYR A 651 14.72 0.99 -2.94
N ARG A 652 14.85 -0.07 -3.75
CA ARG A 652 15.98 -0.27 -4.64
C ARG A 652 16.09 0.85 -5.69
N ASN A 653 14.97 1.31 -6.23
CA ASN A 653 14.97 2.41 -7.20
C ASN A 653 15.40 3.74 -6.54
N ILE A 654 15.03 3.97 -5.28
CA ILE A 654 15.50 5.11 -4.50
C ILE A 654 17.02 5.00 -4.23
N GLN A 655 17.53 3.83 -3.85
CA GLN A 655 18.97 3.60 -3.69
C GLN A 655 19.75 3.87 -5.00
N ARG A 656 19.22 3.45 -6.14
CA ARG A 656 19.82 3.74 -7.47
C ARG A 656 19.88 5.22 -7.77
N PHE A 657 18.80 5.95 -7.45
CA PHE A 657 18.77 7.39 -7.58
C PHE A 657 19.81 8.07 -6.68
N VAL A 658 19.84 7.70 -5.39
CA VAL A 658 20.82 8.23 -4.41
C VAL A 658 22.25 7.95 -4.86
N LEU A 659 22.53 6.72 -5.32
CA LEU A 659 23.84 6.34 -5.84
C LEU A 659 24.26 7.23 -7.04
N PHE A 660 23.35 7.42 -7.98
CA PHE A 660 23.57 8.26 -9.16
C PHE A 660 23.89 9.69 -8.74
N GLN A 661 23.05 10.31 -7.92
CA GLN A 661 23.18 11.69 -7.47
C GLN A 661 24.48 11.91 -6.69
N LEU A 662 24.79 11.04 -5.72
CA LEU A 662 26.02 11.17 -4.93
C LEU A 662 27.29 10.99 -5.77
N THR A 663 27.25 10.12 -6.79
CA THR A 663 28.40 9.93 -7.70
C THR A 663 28.71 11.21 -8.46
N ILE A 664 27.70 11.91 -8.92
CA ILE A 664 27.85 13.15 -9.68
C ILE A 664 28.30 14.29 -8.78
N ASN A 665 27.68 14.45 -7.61
CA ASN A 665 28.05 15.46 -6.64
C ASN A 665 29.52 15.30 -6.21
N PHE A 666 29.94 14.05 -5.94
CA PHE A 666 31.34 13.75 -5.63
C PHE A 666 32.25 14.16 -6.75
N ALA A 667 31.96 13.80 -8.01
CA ALA A 667 32.79 14.16 -9.15
C ALA A 667 32.85 15.69 -9.34
N ALA A 668 31.71 16.36 -9.32
CA ALA A 668 31.63 17.82 -9.51
C ALA A 668 32.39 18.60 -8.42
N ILE A 669 32.20 18.21 -7.16
CA ILE A 669 32.89 18.84 -6.01
C ILE A 669 34.39 18.68 -6.12
N VAL A 670 34.89 17.48 -6.42
CA VAL A 670 36.35 17.24 -6.55
C VAL A 670 36.96 18.03 -7.69
N ILE A 671 36.27 18.10 -8.84
CA ILE A 671 36.72 18.85 -10.01
C ILE A 671 36.82 20.35 -9.69
N CYS A 672 35.80 20.91 -9.07
CA CYS A 672 35.77 22.32 -8.70
C CYS A 672 36.81 22.63 -7.62
N PHE A 673 37.02 21.77 -6.64
CA PHE A 673 38.04 21.92 -5.61
C PHE A 673 39.43 21.90 -6.18
N VAL A 674 39.76 20.90 -6.99
CA VAL A 674 41.06 20.74 -7.61
C VAL A 674 41.32 21.90 -8.59
N GLY A 675 40.31 22.27 -9.41
CA GLY A 675 40.44 23.45 -10.29
C GLY A 675 40.74 24.72 -9.53
N ALA A 676 40.04 24.99 -8.44
CA ALA A 676 40.29 26.18 -7.59
C ALA A 676 41.69 26.19 -6.96
N VAL A 677 42.15 25.06 -6.44
CA VAL A 677 43.50 24.93 -5.82
C VAL A 677 44.62 25.16 -6.86
N PHE A 678 44.47 24.59 -8.04
CA PHE A 678 45.51 24.75 -9.11
C PHE A 678 45.37 26.05 -9.88
N GLY A 679 44.36 26.88 -9.62
CA GLY A 679 44.17 28.20 -10.22
C GLY A 679 43.75 28.18 -11.67
N THR A 680 43.05 27.13 -12.08
CA THR A 680 42.34 27.13 -13.34
C THR A 680 41.02 27.90 -13.19
N ASP A 681 40.60 28.61 -14.23
CA ASP A 681 39.27 29.21 -14.29
C ASP A 681 38.20 28.13 -14.03
N MET A 682 37.06 28.54 -13.48
CA MET A 682 35.97 27.61 -13.24
C MET A 682 35.60 26.85 -14.53
N PRO A 683 35.77 25.53 -14.54
CA PRO A 683 35.51 24.74 -15.74
C PRO A 683 34.02 24.63 -16.08
N LEU A 684 33.16 24.97 -15.13
CA LEU A 684 31.66 24.96 -15.28
C LEU A 684 31.09 26.28 -14.77
N THR A 685 30.20 26.90 -15.53
CA THR A 685 29.46 28.08 -15.10
C THR A 685 28.29 27.69 -14.17
N VAL A 686 27.77 28.63 -13.38
CA VAL A 686 26.62 28.44 -12.51
C VAL A 686 25.40 27.94 -13.31
N VAL A 687 25.18 28.46 -14.52
CA VAL A 687 24.08 28.07 -15.39
C VAL A 687 24.23 26.63 -15.88
N GLN A 688 25.45 26.20 -16.23
CA GLN A 688 25.74 24.80 -16.59
C GLN A 688 25.50 23.86 -15.41
N ILE A 689 25.92 24.25 -14.21
CA ILE A 689 25.73 23.50 -12.97
C ILE A 689 24.22 23.32 -12.71
N LEU A 690 23.41 24.35 -12.89
CA LEU A 690 21.99 24.27 -12.72
C LEU A 690 21.30 23.36 -13.75
N TRP A 691 21.77 23.34 -14.99
CA TRP A 691 21.34 22.36 -15.98
C TRP A 691 21.67 20.92 -15.52
N VAL A 692 22.86 20.71 -15.01
CA VAL A 692 23.28 19.41 -14.45
C VAL A 692 22.38 19.00 -13.26
N ASN A 693 22.05 19.94 -12.38
CA ASN A 693 21.12 19.68 -11.26
C ASN A 693 19.73 19.32 -11.76
N ILE A 694 19.19 19.99 -12.80
CA ILE A 694 17.91 19.61 -13.41
C ILE A 694 17.96 18.17 -13.95
N ILE A 695 19.05 17.77 -14.59
CA ILE A 695 19.24 16.38 -15.04
C ILE A 695 19.23 15.45 -13.84
N MET A 696 19.96 15.76 -12.77
CA MET A 696 20.08 14.93 -11.58
C MET A 696 18.74 14.83 -10.83
N ASP A 697 18.19 15.97 -10.46
CA ASP A 697 17.09 16.03 -9.50
C ASP A 697 15.74 15.70 -10.13
N THR A 698 15.57 16.01 -11.41
CA THR A 698 14.30 15.83 -12.10
C THR A 698 14.32 14.62 -13.03
N PHE A 699 15.17 14.64 -14.05
CA PHE A 699 15.14 13.61 -15.07
C PHE A 699 15.61 12.26 -14.54
N ALA A 700 16.68 12.22 -13.73
CA ALA A 700 17.17 10.96 -13.15
C ALA A 700 16.19 10.39 -12.12
N ALA A 701 15.56 11.25 -11.30
CA ALA A 701 14.49 10.82 -10.38
C ALA A 701 13.34 10.14 -11.12
N MET A 702 12.83 10.79 -12.18
CA MET A 702 11.78 10.22 -13.04
C MET A 702 12.22 8.92 -13.70
N ALA A 703 13.42 8.88 -14.24
CA ALA A 703 13.97 7.71 -14.93
C ALA A 703 14.06 6.51 -13.96
N MET A 704 14.59 6.71 -12.74
CA MET A 704 14.70 5.63 -11.74
C MET A 704 13.34 5.22 -11.17
N ALA A 705 12.44 6.17 -10.92
CA ALA A 705 11.07 5.89 -10.48
C ALA A 705 10.26 5.11 -11.53
N SER A 706 10.58 5.28 -12.82
CA SER A 706 9.89 4.58 -13.93
C SER A 706 10.30 3.13 -14.10
N LEU A 707 11.33 2.65 -13.42
CA LEU A 707 11.79 1.26 -13.55
C LEU A 707 10.73 0.25 -13.06
N PRO A 708 10.54 -0.88 -13.79
CA PRO A 708 9.61 -1.92 -13.39
C PRO A 708 10.08 -2.63 -12.11
N PRO A 709 9.19 -3.36 -11.41
CA PRO A 709 9.58 -4.18 -10.28
C PRO A 709 10.52 -5.29 -10.72
N ASN A 710 11.46 -5.63 -9.85
CA ASN A 710 12.38 -6.73 -10.10
C ASN A 710 11.97 -7.96 -9.25
N PRO A 711 11.55 -9.09 -9.86
CA PRO A 711 11.22 -10.29 -9.10
C PRO A 711 12.39 -10.85 -8.27
N GLU A 712 13.64 -10.56 -8.62
CA GLU A 712 14.83 -11.01 -7.88
C GLU A 712 14.86 -10.49 -6.44
N VAL A 713 14.20 -9.36 -6.15
CA VAL A 713 14.13 -8.82 -4.78
C VAL A 713 13.40 -9.73 -3.80
N MET A 714 12.61 -10.69 -4.30
CA MET A 714 11.93 -11.71 -3.49
C MET A 714 12.83 -12.91 -3.15
N LEU A 715 14.06 -12.95 -3.67
CA LEU A 715 15.08 -13.94 -3.28
C LEU A 715 16.00 -13.41 -2.17
N GLU A 716 15.82 -12.16 -1.78
CA GLU A 716 16.62 -11.50 -0.76
C GLU A 716 15.87 -11.49 0.58
N LYS A 717 16.62 -11.55 1.68
CA LYS A 717 16.04 -11.40 3.01
C LYS A 717 15.55 -9.96 3.25
N PRO A 718 14.56 -9.75 4.13
CA PRO A 718 14.15 -8.42 4.52
C PRO A 718 15.33 -7.63 5.10
N ARG A 719 15.39 -6.35 4.80
CA ARG A 719 16.40 -5.46 5.35
C ARG A 719 16.13 -5.15 6.83
N PRO A 720 17.16 -4.98 7.66
CA PRO A 720 17.01 -4.46 9.00
C PRO A 720 16.39 -3.05 8.97
N ARG A 721 15.52 -2.75 9.93
CA ARG A 721 14.79 -1.47 10.04
C ARG A 721 15.72 -0.25 10.09
N ASP A 722 16.87 -0.39 10.74
CA ASP A 722 17.83 0.69 10.99
C ASP A 722 18.99 0.72 9.98
N GLU A 723 18.93 -0.11 8.94
CA GLU A 723 19.98 -0.14 7.92
C GLU A 723 20.06 1.21 7.18
N PHE A 724 21.28 1.79 7.14
CA PHE A 724 21.51 3.05 6.47
C PHE A 724 21.35 2.88 4.94
N ILE A 725 20.72 3.85 4.28
CA ILE A 725 20.40 3.76 2.85
C ILE A 725 21.63 3.56 1.96
N ILE A 726 22.78 4.10 2.38
CA ILE A 726 24.05 3.93 1.66
C ILE A 726 24.71 2.65 2.14
N THR A 727 24.65 1.61 1.32
CA THR A 727 25.35 0.35 1.58
C THR A 727 26.85 0.43 1.24
N PRO A 728 27.71 -0.44 1.80
CA PRO A 728 29.11 -0.52 1.41
C PRO A 728 29.32 -0.77 -0.09
N GLY A 729 28.37 -1.49 -0.72
CA GLY A 729 28.34 -1.71 -2.17
C GLY A 729 28.10 -0.42 -2.95
N MET A 730 27.17 0.42 -2.47
CA MET A 730 26.93 1.75 -3.04
C MET A 730 28.17 2.64 -2.92
N ALA A 731 28.76 2.72 -1.72
CA ALA A 731 29.95 3.52 -1.48
C ALA A 731 31.10 3.11 -2.42
N ARG A 732 31.35 1.81 -2.54
CA ARG A 732 32.38 1.30 -3.47
C ARG A 732 32.08 1.68 -4.92
N THR A 733 30.84 1.55 -5.38
CA THR A 733 30.45 1.90 -6.74
C THR A 733 30.57 3.41 -6.99
N LEU A 734 30.16 4.22 -6.01
CA LEU A 734 30.29 5.68 -6.03
C LEU A 734 31.76 6.10 -6.23
N PHE A 735 32.68 5.60 -5.40
CA PHE A 735 34.09 5.97 -5.48
C PHE A 735 34.77 5.45 -6.77
N ILE A 736 34.36 4.28 -7.28
CA ILE A 736 34.90 3.75 -8.55
C ILE A 736 34.39 4.60 -9.72
N CYS A 737 33.09 4.73 -9.88
CA CYS A 737 32.50 5.46 -11.01
C CYS A 737 32.86 6.97 -10.93
N GLY A 738 32.70 7.58 -9.77
CA GLY A 738 33.06 8.99 -9.54
C GLY A 738 34.53 9.23 -9.70
N GLY A 739 35.41 8.34 -9.22
CA GLY A 739 36.86 8.43 -9.41
C GLY A 739 37.27 8.35 -10.88
N ILE A 740 36.63 7.49 -11.68
CA ILE A 740 36.84 7.44 -13.13
C ILE A 740 36.42 8.76 -13.80
N MET A 741 35.24 9.27 -13.43
CA MET A 741 34.76 10.56 -13.95
C MET A 741 35.74 11.71 -13.62
N VAL A 742 36.19 11.79 -12.37
CA VAL A 742 37.18 12.77 -11.90
C VAL A 742 38.48 12.64 -12.68
N ALA A 743 39.02 11.43 -12.83
CA ALA A 743 40.25 11.20 -13.54
C ALA A 743 40.19 11.64 -15.01
N VAL A 744 39.09 11.32 -15.71
CA VAL A 744 38.88 11.74 -17.10
C VAL A 744 38.82 13.27 -17.20
N LEU A 745 37.99 13.89 -16.37
CA LEU A 745 37.73 15.34 -16.47
C LEU A 745 38.92 16.17 -16.01
N LEU A 746 39.61 15.79 -14.94
CA LEU A 746 40.83 16.44 -14.52
C LEU A 746 41.99 16.20 -15.52
N GLY A 747 42.07 14.99 -16.10
CA GLY A 747 43.00 14.69 -17.17
C GLY A 747 42.83 15.63 -18.37
N MET A 748 41.58 15.86 -18.80
CA MET A 748 41.27 16.83 -19.87
C MET A 748 41.66 18.24 -19.47
N LEU A 749 41.28 18.68 -18.27
CA LEU A 749 41.58 20.02 -17.76
C LEU A 749 43.07 20.30 -17.70
N PHE A 750 43.84 19.42 -17.06
CA PHE A 750 45.29 19.58 -16.95
C PHE A 750 46.02 19.49 -18.31
N TRP A 751 45.57 18.54 -19.17
CA TRP A 751 46.17 18.45 -20.51
C TRP A 751 46.04 19.75 -21.29
N TRP A 752 44.85 20.37 -21.31
CA TRP A 752 44.64 21.61 -22.04
C TRP A 752 45.33 22.82 -21.37
N THR A 753 45.35 22.89 -20.03
CA THR A 753 46.06 23.96 -19.33
C THR A 753 47.55 23.91 -19.60
N ILE A 754 48.17 22.72 -19.65
CA ILE A 754 49.60 22.56 -19.91
C ILE A 754 49.95 22.82 -21.38
N THR A 755 49.09 22.38 -22.32
CA THR A 755 49.40 22.45 -23.77
C THR A 755 49.01 23.78 -24.40
N ALA A 756 47.97 24.45 -23.94
CA ALA A 756 47.42 25.65 -24.57
C ALA A 756 47.65 26.96 -23.75
N GLY A 757 48.16 26.85 -22.53
CA GLY A 757 48.41 28.03 -21.68
C GLY A 757 47.14 28.75 -21.19
N GLY A 758 45.97 28.22 -21.48
CA GLY A 758 44.64 28.74 -21.11
C GLY A 758 43.53 27.91 -21.73
N LEU A 759 42.28 28.04 -21.24
CA LEU A 759 41.14 27.31 -21.71
C LEU A 759 40.31 28.13 -22.71
N THR A 760 40.13 27.63 -23.92
CA THR A 760 39.21 28.21 -24.91
C THR A 760 37.76 27.87 -24.63
N VAL A 761 36.79 28.68 -25.09
CA VAL A 761 35.36 28.41 -24.94
C VAL A 761 35.00 27.04 -25.55
N ARG A 762 35.63 26.68 -26.67
CA ARG A 762 35.40 25.37 -27.30
C ARG A 762 35.88 24.20 -26.42
N GLN A 763 37.00 24.33 -25.73
CA GLN A 763 37.50 23.31 -24.80
C GLN A 763 36.59 23.19 -23.58
N LEU A 764 36.09 24.33 -23.05
CA LEU A 764 35.10 24.33 -21.98
C LEU A 764 33.76 23.70 -22.41
N THR A 765 33.32 23.90 -23.66
CA THR A 765 32.13 23.26 -24.24
C THR A 765 32.32 21.74 -24.33
N LEU A 766 33.50 21.27 -24.78
CA LEU A 766 33.86 19.86 -24.81
C LEU A 766 33.88 19.26 -23.38
N PHE A 767 34.47 19.98 -22.43
CA PHE A 767 34.47 19.58 -21.03
C PHE A 767 33.08 19.42 -20.45
N PHE A 768 32.23 20.42 -20.63
CA PHE A 768 30.82 20.40 -20.17
C PHE A 768 30.05 19.25 -20.81
N SER A 769 30.17 19.08 -22.13
CA SER A 769 29.49 17.98 -22.83
C SER A 769 29.99 16.60 -22.37
N THR A 770 31.31 16.45 -22.14
CA THR A 770 31.89 15.21 -21.59
C THR A 770 31.34 14.94 -20.19
N PHE A 771 31.24 15.97 -19.33
CA PHE A 771 30.70 15.83 -17.99
C PHE A 771 29.26 15.33 -18.02
N VAL A 772 28.39 15.93 -18.86
CA VAL A 772 27.00 15.53 -19.00
C VAL A 772 26.85 14.11 -19.57
N PHE A 773 27.64 13.75 -20.61
CA PHE A 773 27.54 12.40 -21.18
C PHE A 773 28.16 11.32 -20.29
N LEU A 774 29.12 11.61 -19.43
CA LEU A 774 29.54 10.69 -18.37
C LEU A 774 28.39 10.41 -17.39
N GLN A 775 27.61 11.42 -17.02
CA GLN A 775 26.40 11.24 -16.20
C GLN A 775 25.33 10.42 -16.93
N PHE A 776 25.09 10.74 -18.20
CA PHE A 776 24.16 10.00 -19.04
C PHE A 776 24.44 8.47 -19.03
N TRP A 777 25.72 8.11 -19.24
CA TRP A 777 26.13 6.71 -19.21
C TRP A 777 26.14 6.12 -17.80
N ASN A 778 26.39 6.93 -16.77
CA ASN A 778 26.33 6.49 -15.37
C ASN A 778 24.89 6.15 -14.93
N MET A 779 23.85 6.71 -15.58
CA MET A 779 22.47 6.30 -15.33
C MET A 779 22.24 4.80 -15.64
N PHE A 780 22.93 4.25 -16.66
CA PHE A 780 22.88 2.81 -16.92
C PHE A 780 23.58 2.01 -15.83
N ASN A 781 24.68 2.50 -15.28
CA ASN A 781 25.35 1.84 -14.16
C ASN A 781 24.50 1.86 -12.89
N ALA A 782 23.85 2.99 -12.60
CA ALA A 782 22.92 3.10 -11.48
C ALA A 782 21.69 2.18 -11.67
N LYS A 783 21.09 2.13 -12.89
CA LYS A 783 20.01 1.18 -13.22
C LYS A 783 20.43 -0.26 -12.94
N GLY A 784 21.67 -0.61 -13.30
CA GLY A 784 22.21 -1.96 -13.14
C GLY A 784 22.76 -2.26 -11.73
N PHE A 785 22.64 -1.34 -10.77
CA PHE A 785 23.13 -1.58 -9.42
C PHE A 785 22.38 -2.76 -8.76
N GLU A 786 23.15 -3.72 -8.24
CA GLU A 786 22.68 -4.97 -7.61
C GLU A 786 21.73 -5.81 -8.49
N THR A 787 21.87 -5.74 -9.82
CA THR A 787 21.20 -6.66 -10.73
C THR A 787 22.19 -7.64 -11.33
N ARG A 788 21.74 -8.88 -11.55
CA ARG A 788 22.52 -9.93 -12.23
C ARG A 788 22.34 -9.89 -13.74
N HIS A 789 21.30 -9.20 -14.23
CA HIS A 789 21.00 -9.10 -15.66
C HIS A 789 21.69 -7.90 -16.31
N SER A 790 21.88 -7.96 -17.63
CA SER A 790 22.33 -6.82 -18.40
C SER A 790 21.33 -5.65 -18.32
N VAL A 791 21.86 -4.43 -18.27
CA VAL A 791 21.02 -3.22 -18.26
C VAL A 791 20.20 -3.04 -19.54
N PHE A 792 20.58 -3.73 -20.61
CA PHE A 792 19.92 -3.69 -21.90
C PHE A 792 18.83 -4.78 -22.08
N THR A 793 18.65 -5.71 -21.11
CA THR A 793 17.72 -6.83 -21.29
C THR A 793 16.24 -6.45 -21.15
N CYS A 794 15.86 -5.42 -20.44
CA CYS A 794 14.46 -5.03 -20.21
C CYS A 794 14.03 -3.78 -21.01
N LEU A 795 14.40 -3.69 -22.31
CA LEU A 795 14.12 -2.50 -23.12
C LEU A 795 12.63 -2.17 -23.22
N ARG A 796 11.75 -3.19 -23.46
CA ARG A 796 10.31 -2.98 -23.61
C ARG A 796 9.61 -2.52 -22.32
N GLY A 797 10.05 -2.98 -21.16
CA GLY A 797 9.49 -2.59 -19.85
C GLY A 797 10.00 -1.23 -19.32
N CYS A 798 11.06 -0.67 -19.93
CA CYS A 798 11.73 0.57 -19.49
C CYS A 798 11.57 1.72 -20.52
N ARG A 799 10.48 1.75 -21.29
CA ARG A 799 10.28 2.76 -22.34
C ARG A 799 10.40 4.19 -21.83
N GLU A 800 9.82 4.48 -20.67
CA GLU A 800 9.87 5.81 -20.03
C GLU A 800 11.32 6.21 -19.69
N PHE A 801 12.12 5.27 -19.18
CA PHE A 801 13.54 5.49 -18.89
C PHE A 801 14.32 5.95 -20.14
N PHE A 802 14.13 5.27 -21.29
CA PHE A 802 14.81 5.63 -22.52
C PHE A 802 14.32 6.93 -23.15
N LEU A 803 13.03 7.25 -23.02
CA LEU A 803 12.49 8.54 -23.45
C LEU A 803 13.11 9.71 -22.65
N ILE A 804 13.29 9.52 -21.35
CA ILE A 804 13.94 10.52 -20.49
C ILE A 804 15.41 10.68 -20.89
N LEU A 805 16.14 9.59 -21.13
CA LEU A 805 17.50 9.65 -21.61
C LEU A 805 17.63 10.40 -22.94
N LEU A 806 16.69 10.14 -23.85
CA LEU A 806 16.65 10.86 -25.14
C LEU A 806 16.39 12.36 -24.92
N ALA A 807 15.50 12.71 -23.98
CA ALA A 807 15.24 14.11 -23.63
C ALA A 807 16.49 14.83 -23.07
N ILE A 808 17.26 14.14 -22.20
CA ILE A 808 18.52 14.67 -21.65
C ILE A 808 19.54 14.90 -22.79
N ALA A 809 19.71 13.92 -23.68
CA ALA A 809 20.66 14.03 -24.79
C ALA A 809 20.25 15.15 -25.75
N ALA A 810 18.96 15.24 -26.10
CA ALA A 810 18.45 16.31 -26.95
C ALA A 810 18.60 17.70 -26.30
N GLY A 811 18.28 17.82 -25.00
CA GLY A 811 18.47 19.04 -24.23
C GLY A 811 19.93 19.51 -24.21
N GLN A 812 20.87 18.56 -24.00
CA GLN A 812 22.31 18.88 -24.03
C GLN A 812 22.76 19.39 -25.42
N VAL A 813 22.33 18.74 -26.49
CA VAL A 813 22.65 19.19 -27.86
C VAL A 813 22.07 20.59 -28.10
N LEU A 814 20.80 20.85 -27.74
CA LEU A 814 20.17 22.14 -27.90
C LEU A 814 20.92 23.27 -27.14
N ILE A 815 21.36 23.00 -25.90
CA ILE A 815 22.10 23.96 -25.09
C ILE A 815 23.46 24.25 -25.71
N VAL A 816 24.15 23.26 -26.20
CA VAL A 816 25.46 23.44 -26.80
C VAL A 816 25.40 24.20 -28.14
N GLU A 817 24.38 23.88 -28.97
CA GLU A 817 24.27 24.50 -30.31
C GLU A 817 23.67 25.91 -30.28
N PHE A 818 22.76 26.20 -29.30
CA PHE A 818 22.01 27.47 -29.26
C PHE A 818 22.24 28.29 -27.98
N GLY A 819 22.94 27.74 -26.98
CA GLY A 819 23.11 28.41 -25.69
C GLY A 819 24.07 29.61 -25.68
N GLY A 820 25.01 29.64 -26.59
CA GLY A 820 25.92 30.77 -26.83
C GLY A 820 26.57 31.33 -25.54
N GLU A 821 26.53 32.65 -25.37
CA GLU A 821 27.16 33.36 -24.23
C GLU A 821 26.50 33.00 -22.89
N VAL A 822 25.18 32.75 -22.84
CA VAL A 822 24.45 32.42 -21.60
C VAL A 822 24.98 31.14 -20.96
N PHE A 823 25.22 30.11 -21.77
CA PHE A 823 25.83 28.85 -21.31
C PHE A 823 27.34 28.78 -21.51
N ARG A 824 27.94 29.81 -22.02
CA ARG A 824 29.39 29.85 -22.38
C ARG A 824 29.76 28.63 -23.23
N THR A 825 28.99 28.44 -24.33
CA THR A 825 29.14 27.31 -25.25
C THR A 825 29.30 27.76 -26.68
N GLU A 826 30.05 26.96 -27.48
CA GLU A 826 30.16 27.08 -28.93
C GLU A 826 29.67 25.80 -29.61
N PRO A 827 29.04 25.89 -30.81
CA PRO A 827 28.57 24.73 -31.55
C PRO A 827 29.71 23.73 -31.82
N LEU A 828 29.43 22.43 -31.60
CA LEU A 828 30.42 21.36 -31.78
C LEU A 828 30.23 20.65 -33.12
N ALA A 829 31.36 20.30 -33.76
CA ALA A 829 31.31 19.50 -34.98
C ALA A 829 30.79 18.06 -34.69
N TRP A 830 30.16 17.43 -35.70
CA TRP A 830 29.66 16.08 -35.54
C TRP A 830 30.72 15.05 -35.09
N ARG A 831 31.99 15.24 -35.50
CA ARG A 831 33.13 14.41 -35.07
C ARG A 831 33.43 14.55 -33.57
N GLU A 832 33.28 15.75 -33.04
CA GLU A 832 33.48 16.02 -31.61
C GLU A 832 32.34 15.38 -30.78
N TRP A 833 31.08 15.52 -31.24
CA TRP A 833 29.98 14.80 -30.62
C TRP A 833 30.18 13.28 -30.64
N ALA A 834 30.63 12.72 -31.76
CA ALA A 834 30.89 11.28 -31.85
C ALA A 834 32.04 10.86 -30.91
N ALA A 835 33.08 11.67 -30.76
CA ALA A 835 34.18 11.41 -29.82
C ALA A 835 33.71 11.48 -28.36
N VAL A 836 32.97 12.53 -27.99
CA VAL A 836 32.42 12.68 -26.63
C VAL A 836 31.52 11.50 -26.27
N ILE A 837 30.53 11.17 -27.11
CA ILE A 837 29.59 10.08 -26.90
C ILE A 837 30.32 8.73 -26.85
N GLY A 838 31.22 8.48 -27.77
CA GLY A 838 31.98 7.23 -27.87
C GLY A 838 32.91 7.01 -26.69
N CYS A 839 33.75 8.00 -26.33
CA CYS A 839 34.66 7.87 -25.19
C CYS A 839 33.94 7.75 -23.86
N THR A 840 32.86 8.52 -23.64
CA THR A 840 32.11 8.47 -22.38
C THR A 840 31.30 7.18 -22.22
N SER A 841 30.90 6.52 -23.34
CA SER A 841 30.17 5.25 -23.33
C SER A 841 31.00 4.11 -22.70
N LEU A 842 32.32 4.21 -22.68
CA LEU A 842 33.21 3.24 -22.03
C LEU A 842 32.89 3.06 -20.54
N LEU A 843 32.34 4.09 -19.89
CA LEU A 843 31.89 3.99 -18.50
C LEU A 843 30.71 2.97 -18.33
N ALA A 844 29.76 2.97 -19.24
CA ALA A 844 28.65 2.01 -19.22
C ALA A 844 29.10 0.61 -19.66
N ILE A 845 29.98 0.55 -20.68
CA ILE A 845 30.54 -0.73 -21.19
C ILE A 845 31.38 -1.40 -20.08
N GLY A 846 32.21 -0.65 -19.36
CA GLY A 846 32.99 -1.14 -18.22
C GLY A 846 32.11 -1.68 -17.11
N GLY A 847 31.03 -0.97 -16.78
CA GLY A 847 30.02 -1.43 -15.83
C GLY A 847 29.33 -2.74 -16.26
N GLU A 848 29.01 -2.86 -17.55
CA GLU A 848 28.43 -4.09 -18.12
C GLU A 848 29.40 -5.27 -18.10
N ALA A 849 30.66 -5.02 -18.42
CA ALA A 849 31.72 -6.03 -18.37
C ALA A 849 31.89 -6.59 -16.94
N ILE A 850 31.90 -5.72 -15.92
CA ILE A 850 31.98 -6.12 -14.51
C ILE A 850 30.75 -6.98 -14.13
N ARG A 851 29.54 -6.60 -14.57
CA ARG A 851 28.30 -7.41 -14.33
C ARG A 851 28.38 -8.76 -15.01
N ALA A 852 28.83 -8.81 -16.26
CA ALA A 852 29.02 -10.05 -17.00
C ALA A 852 29.99 -11.01 -16.30
N LEU A 853 31.09 -10.50 -15.72
CA LEU A 853 32.05 -11.28 -14.94
C LEU A 853 31.44 -11.81 -13.62
N ARG A 854 30.65 -11.01 -12.94
CA ARG A 854 29.91 -11.44 -11.73
C ARG A 854 28.83 -12.49 -12.00
N ARG A 855 28.25 -12.49 -13.19
CA ARG A 855 27.24 -13.47 -13.61
C ARG A 855 27.83 -14.87 -13.84
N LYS A 856 29.11 -14.94 -14.22
CA LYS A 856 29.82 -16.21 -14.42
C LYS A 856 30.35 -16.85 -13.12
N ARG A 857 30.43 -16.07 -12.05
CA ARG A 857 30.69 -16.56 -10.68
C ARG A 857 29.38 -16.78 -9.91
#